data_450749787d55b78fb7e3b74b1aecfc09
#
_entry.id   450749787d55b78fb7e3b74b1aecfc09
#
_cell.length_a   1.000
_cell.length_b   1.000
_cell.length_c   1.000
_cell.angle_alpha   90.00
_cell.angle_beta   90.00
_cell.angle_gamma   90.00
#
_symmetry.space_group_name_H-M   'P 1'
#
loop_
_entity.id
_entity.type
_entity.pdbx_description
1 polymer ?
#
loop_
_entity_poly.entity_id
_entity_poly.type
_entity_poly.pdbx_seq_one_letter_code
_entity_poly.pdbx_strand_id
1 'polypeptide(L)'
;MRMHAMSPLFLTLSYLTGSVAAVETLWLETERFDDRGGWTVDAQFIDQMGSPYLMAIGLGNPVEDAVTSVTLPKPGRYRLWGRTKDWVPEHHPGRFHLLLDGRPLDRTFGESGRAGWQWEDGGLHELSGAIELRLHDRTGYYGRCDAVVLSNDPQWTPPRDTEAIAALREQFGGVTRQVDQMGPYDVIVVGGGLAGSTAAVAAARNGATTALIQNRPILGGNASTEILVPPVGVWPSAYRKRYPLDPAETGLIEEYRTAGNQRVSEGKLYSKRLLRFVRLEPNLDLHVNTHATGVEMQPDSPNTIAAVLAVDVKSGRRMRFPGRIIIDCTGDAVVGVAAGAEYRHGKEPKSLHNEPWAPELPSKHTMGNGLKYFPRKTDSPQPFDAPPWSFEFPACDVFNPGRHPRLPTTTAIGYQWMFELGGLRDTYADAEEIRDDLLRLIYGLWDHTKNHCTQFGEKAAPYELQWVGYVAGKRENRRLIGDYVLTHNDIGNQTLFDDRVAFGAWIVDDHHSAGFLHQGSFGTHYDDPEHAYPGVPFSIPFRSLYSKNVDNLMMAGRNISVTHLALANTRVMLTCAVIGHAAGAGAAACVEKNTTPRDIYENHIHSLQQRLLKEGAHLIGLKADDPADLARRATPTASSRQTRPSGEVMAAANVANGYARALGEGLDAATNAWAAAPDTPGPHWVELAWDEPISWNVVHVTFQTVKRAPQQFALEAWQQNAWQPLLTVAENRHRRHVLGLDRIWASKLRVVLDEPAAICEIRVYDEPQRVVEIARRAHRNMRLPDVGPWLPFSPGGLLTKLPGIVLDSSEAHQTGQWSHSTWSDQFLGDGYLHDGDAEKGVKSLQFTPTLPRAGNYEVRIAYAAYGNRATNTPITIYASGGPQTVEIDQRGKPPIDDLFLSLGTFDFDAGPARIEISNADTDGYVVVDALQLIPPRN
;
A
#
# COMPACT_ATOMS: atom_id res chain seq x y z
N MET A 1 93.38 9.71 -16.96
CA MET A 1 94.22 10.61 -17.81
C MET A 1 93.31 11.08 -18.96
N ARG A 2 93.10 12.39 -19.11
CA ARG A 2 92.44 13.15 -20.14
C ARG A 2 90.95 12.80 -20.41
N MET A 3 90.03 13.65 -19.84
CA MET A 3 88.71 13.96 -20.22
C MET A 3 88.64 14.62 -21.61
N HIS A 4 87.74 14.20 -22.44
CA HIS A 4 87.19 15.00 -23.55
C HIS A 4 85.74 15.31 -23.30
N ALA A 5 85.44 16.61 -23.23
CA ALA A 5 84.14 17.20 -23.10
C ALA A 5 83.43 17.10 -24.45
N MET A 6 82.21 16.57 -24.47
CA MET A 6 81.20 16.74 -25.55
C MET A 6 80.07 17.65 -25.06
N SER A 7 79.84 18.75 -25.73
CA SER A 7 78.76 19.70 -25.55
C SER A 7 77.46 19.05 -25.96
N PRO A 8 76.37 19.27 -25.22
CA PRO A 8 75.05 18.81 -25.65
C PRO A 8 74.39 19.83 -26.61
N LEU A 9 73.96 19.29 -27.75
CA LEU A 9 73.01 19.93 -28.69
C LEU A 9 71.65 20.01 -28.08
N PHE A 10 71.09 21.20 -27.77
CA PHE A 10 69.74 21.41 -27.40
C PHE A 10 68.86 21.29 -28.65
N LEU A 11 68.11 20.17 -28.77
CA LEU A 11 66.92 20.07 -29.64
C LEU A 11 65.68 20.66 -28.90
N THR A 12 65.23 21.84 -29.33
CA THR A 12 63.98 22.41 -28.92
C THR A 12 62.84 21.61 -29.57
N LEU A 13 62.18 20.69 -28.78
CA LEU A 13 60.94 20.07 -29.14
C LEU A 13 59.83 21.04 -28.85
N SER A 14 59.20 21.64 -29.86
CA SER A 14 57.98 22.42 -29.80
C SER A 14 56.85 21.47 -29.50
N TYR A 15 56.40 21.42 -28.23
CA TYR A 15 55.12 20.80 -27.90
C TYR A 15 54.00 21.67 -28.46
N LEU A 16 53.40 21.21 -29.57
CA LEU A 16 52.08 21.61 -29.95
C LEU A 16 51.13 21.07 -28.87
N THR A 17 50.83 21.88 -27.86
CA THR A 17 49.72 21.67 -26.98
C THR A 17 48.42 21.94 -27.76
N GLY A 18 48.00 20.96 -28.55
CA GLY A 18 46.58 20.92 -28.95
C GLY A 18 45.76 20.77 -27.67
N SER A 19 45.00 21.78 -27.35
CA SER A 19 43.97 21.64 -26.32
C SER A 19 43.07 20.51 -26.73
N VAL A 20 43.19 19.34 -26.13
CA VAL A 20 42.15 18.31 -26.22
C VAL A 20 40.92 18.96 -25.66
N ALA A 21 39.95 19.29 -26.52
CA ALA A 21 38.68 19.83 -26.09
C ALA A 21 38.10 18.83 -25.09
N ALA A 22 37.77 19.31 -23.91
CA ALA A 22 37.19 18.47 -22.88
C ALA A 22 35.89 17.84 -23.43
N VAL A 23 35.80 16.52 -23.39
CA VAL A 23 34.61 15.78 -23.77
C VAL A 23 33.50 16.11 -22.76
N GLU A 24 32.37 16.52 -23.28
CA GLU A 24 31.15 16.81 -22.50
C GLU A 24 30.10 15.75 -22.79
N THR A 25 29.56 15.12 -21.77
CA THR A 25 28.48 14.16 -21.87
C THR A 25 27.39 14.57 -20.89
N LEU A 26 26.15 14.68 -21.41
CA LEU A 26 24.95 14.99 -20.66
C LEU A 26 24.09 13.74 -20.63
N TRP A 27 23.66 13.35 -19.45
CA TRP A 27 22.75 12.22 -19.21
C TRP A 27 21.44 12.75 -18.64
N LEU A 28 20.33 12.49 -19.35
CA LEU A 28 18.99 12.92 -18.98
C LEU A 28 18.13 11.69 -18.69
N GLU A 29 17.78 11.48 -17.44
CA GLU A 29 16.79 10.47 -17.06
C GLU A 29 15.39 10.98 -17.41
N THR A 30 14.64 10.22 -18.20
CA THR A 30 13.36 10.72 -18.74
C THR A 30 12.28 10.88 -17.67
N GLU A 31 12.29 10.06 -16.63
CA GLU A 31 11.36 10.19 -15.49
C GLU A 31 11.53 11.49 -14.71
N ARG A 32 12.62 12.24 -14.96
CA ARG A 32 12.91 13.54 -14.34
C ARG A 32 12.66 14.74 -15.26
N PHE A 33 12.05 14.53 -16.41
CA PHE A 33 11.66 15.64 -17.29
C PHE A 33 10.78 16.63 -16.54
N ASP A 34 10.94 17.91 -16.83
CA ASP A 34 10.24 19.01 -16.14
C ASP A 34 8.72 18.87 -16.24
N ASP A 35 8.23 18.50 -17.42
CA ASP A 35 6.85 18.13 -17.67
C ASP A 35 6.83 16.74 -18.34
N ARG A 36 6.07 15.82 -17.78
CA ARG A 36 5.94 14.47 -18.31
C ARG A 36 4.75 14.30 -19.24
N GLY A 37 3.94 15.35 -19.41
CA GLY A 37 2.73 15.30 -20.22
C GLY A 37 1.85 14.11 -19.86
N GLY A 38 1.48 13.33 -20.87
CA GLY A 38 0.72 12.09 -20.70
C GLY A 38 1.55 10.83 -20.43
N TRP A 39 2.88 10.93 -20.29
CA TRP A 39 3.75 9.78 -20.02
C TRP A 39 3.73 9.40 -18.54
N THR A 40 3.70 8.11 -18.29
CA THR A 40 3.65 7.53 -16.95
C THR A 40 5.03 7.03 -16.52
N VAL A 41 5.43 7.29 -15.25
CA VAL A 41 6.64 6.71 -14.69
C VAL A 41 6.41 5.25 -14.33
N ASP A 42 7.16 4.35 -14.94
CA ASP A 42 7.19 2.94 -14.57
C ASP A 42 8.44 2.63 -13.74
N ALA A 43 8.22 2.28 -12.48
CA ALA A 43 9.25 1.98 -11.50
C ALA A 43 9.26 0.51 -11.05
N GLN A 44 8.55 -0.37 -11.78
CA GLN A 44 8.40 -1.77 -11.37
C GLN A 44 9.68 -2.57 -11.51
N PHE A 45 10.58 -2.17 -12.43
CA PHE A 45 11.73 -2.96 -12.86
C PHE A 45 13.08 -2.29 -12.55
N ILE A 46 13.12 -1.44 -11.51
CA ILE A 46 14.34 -0.73 -11.08
C ILE A 46 15.48 -1.72 -10.79
N ASP A 47 15.18 -2.88 -10.22
CA ASP A 47 16.19 -3.91 -9.90
C ASP A 47 16.90 -4.45 -11.15
N GLN A 48 16.22 -4.46 -12.31
CA GLN A 48 16.78 -4.89 -13.59
C GLN A 48 17.33 -3.71 -14.40
N MET A 49 16.68 -2.54 -14.30
CA MET A 49 16.95 -1.37 -15.13
C MET A 49 17.98 -0.41 -14.53
N GLY A 50 18.05 -0.34 -13.21
CA GLY A 50 18.83 0.63 -12.45
C GLY A 50 18.15 2.00 -12.27
N SER A 51 17.00 2.24 -12.94
CA SER A 51 16.19 3.45 -12.89
C SER A 51 14.73 3.14 -13.23
N PRO A 52 13.78 4.01 -12.90
CA PRO A 52 12.49 4.09 -13.57
C PRO A 52 12.65 4.54 -15.03
N TYR A 53 11.56 4.50 -15.79
CA TYR A 53 11.49 5.03 -17.15
C TYR A 53 10.11 5.62 -17.46
N LEU A 54 10.00 6.41 -18.52
CA LEU A 54 8.72 6.90 -19.03
C LEU A 54 8.07 5.90 -19.98
N MET A 55 6.75 5.72 -19.85
CA MET A 55 5.94 4.86 -20.70
C MET A 55 4.66 5.57 -21.14
N ALA A 56 4.37 5.58 -22.45
CA ALA A 56 3.18 6.18 -23.03
C ALA A 56 1.99 5.19 -22.98
N ILE A 57 0.96 5.50 -22.18
CA ILE A 57 -0.24 4.66 -22.02
C ILE A 57 -1.47 5.42 -22.53
N GLY A 58 -1.71 5.36 -23.83
CA GLY A 58 -2.78 6.09 -24.49
C GLY A 58 -3.90 5.20 -25.04
N LEU A 59 -3.83 3.85 -24.81
CA LEU A 59 -4.82 2.89 -25.34
C LEU A 59 -5.07 2.99 -26.85
N GLY A 60 -4.00 3.28 -27.59
CA GLY A 60 -4.06 3.46 -29.05
C GLY A 60 -4.18 4.92 -29.49
N ASN A 61 -4.23 5.88 -28.59
CA ASN A 61 -4.18 7.31 -28.90
C ASN A 61 -2.87 7.89 -28.36
N PRO A 62 -2.13 8.69 -29.17
CA PRO A 62 -0.94 9.36 -28.69
C PRO A 62 -1.20 10.18 -27.43
N VAL A 63 -0.27 10.14 -26.48
CA VAL A 63 -0.33 10.92 -25.24
C VAL A 63 0.35 12.27 -25.41
N GLU A 64 0.10 13.22 -24.52
CA GLU A 64 0.76 14.53 -24.49
C GLU A 64 2.28 14.37 -24.32
N ASP A 65 3.06 15.29 -24.94
CA ASP A 65 4.51 15.26 -24.95
C ASP A 65 5.12 15.37 -23.55
N ALA A 66 6.14 14.57 -23.29
CA ALA A 66 7.02 14.84 -22.14
C ALA A 66 8.13 15.81 -22.59
N VAL A 67 8.37 16.85 -21.78
CA VAL A 67 9.23 17.98 -22.14
C VAL A 67 10.26 18.26 -21.04
N THR A 68 11.50 18.58 -21.46
CA THR A 68 12.50 19.14 -20.56
C THR A 68 13.40 20.14 -21.28
N SER A 69 14.00 21.06 -20.53
CA SER A 69 15.00 22.00 -21.04
C SER A 69 16.36 21.69 -20.44
N VAL A 70 17.38 21.68 -21.29
CA VAL A 70 18.76 21.44 -20.87
C VAL A 70 19.69 22.51 -21.43
N THR A 71 20.58 23.04 -20.56
CA THR A 71 21.61 23.99 -21.00
C THR A 71 22.89 23.25 -21.31
N LEU A 72 23.35 23.37 -22.53
CA LEU A 72 24.60 22.78 -22.99
C LEU A 72 25.80 23.52 -22.40
N PRO A 73 26.80 22.79 -21.86
CA PRO A 73 28.02 23.42 -21.28
C PRO A 73 28.83 24.18 -22.31
N LYS A 74 28.81 23.78 -23.57
CA LYS A 74 29.51 24.43 -24.69
C LYS A 74 28.73 24.29 -25.98
N PRO A 75 28.82 25.28 -26.91
CA PRO A 75 28.34 25.09 -28.27
C PRO A 75 29.18 24.02 -29.00
N GLY A 76 28.54 23.23 -29.87
CA GLY A 76 29.24 22.22 -30.65
C GLY A 76 28.37 21.14 -31.24
N ARG A 77 29.04 20.16 -31.83
CA ARG A 77 28.37 18.97 -32.39
C ARG A 77 28.16 17.91 -31.32
N TYR A 78 26.91 17.58 -31.03
CA TYR A 78 26.51 16.55 -30.08
C TYR A 78 25.84 15.40 -30.79
N ARG A 79 26.23 14.17 -30.45
CA ARG A 79 25.54 12.96 -30.84
C ARG A 79 24.51 12.61 -29.78
N LEU A 80 23.28 12.39 -30.22
CA LEU A 80 22.17 12.06 -29.36
C LEU A 80 21.92 10.55 -29.39
N TRP A 81 21.69 9.98 -28.20
CA TRP A 81 21.31 8.59 -28.00
C TRP A 81 20.06 8.51 -27.14
N GLY A 82 19.06 7.69 -27.55
CA GLY A 82 17.91 7.34 -26.70
C GLY A 82 17.98 5.87 -26.27
N ARG A 83 17.76 5.60 -24.98
CA ARG A 83 17.62 4.23 -24.47
C ARG A 83 16.13 3.87 -24.47
N THR A 84 15.76 2.94 -25.35
CA THR A 84 14.34 2.63 -25.66
C THR A 84 14.10 1.12 -25.67
N LYS A 85 12.84 0.70 -25.64
CA LYS A 85 12.45 -0.69 -25.80
C LYS A 85 11.44 -0.85 -26.93
N ASP A 86 11.81 -1.65 -27.93
CA ASP A 86 10.91 -2.17 -28.93
C ASP A 86 10.29 -3.48 -28.39
N TRP A 87 9.14 -3.38 -27.73
CA TRP A 87 8.61 -4.45 -26.90
C TRP A 87 7.88 -5.57 -27.68
N VAL A 88 7.52 -5.33 -28.96
CA VAL A 88 7.12 -6.35 -29.94
C VAL A 88 7.80 -6.02 -31.27
N PRO A 89 9.04 -6.48 -31.49
CA PRO A 89 9.89 -6.05 -32.61
C PRO A 89 9.33 -6.31 -34.00
N GLU A 90 8.37 -7.24 -34.16
CA GLU A 90 7.71 -7.54 -35.41
C GLU A 90 6.66 -6.49 -35.80
N HIS A 91 6.22 -5.64 -34.83
CA HIS A 91 5.10 -4.71 -35.00
C HIS A 91 5.41 -3.29 -34.55
N HIS A 92 6.46 -3.07 -33.77
CA HIS A 92 6.90 -1.77 -33.24
C HIS A 92 5.76 -0.94 -32.63
N PRO A 93 5.01 -1.44 -31.64
CA PRO A 93 3.82 -0.76 -31.15
C PRO A 93 4.12 0.55 -30.42
N GLY A 94 5.26 0.68 -29.75
CA GLY A 94 5.63 1.79 -28.88
C GLY A 94 6.50 2.85 -29.54
N ARG A 95 6.19 3.26 -30.79
CA ARG A 95 6.99 4.24 -31.55
C ARG A 95 6.76 5.66 -31.07
N PHE A 96 7.84 6.45 -31.00
CA PHE A 96 7.79 7.87 -30.69
C PHE A 96 8.91 8.64 -31.41
N HIS A 97 8.82 9.96 -31.45
CA HIS A 97 9.87 10.85 -31.91
C HIS A 97 10.54 11.56 -30.73
N LEU A 98 11.87 11.79 -30.82
CA LEU A 98 12.54 12.82 -30.08
C LEU A 98 12.52 14.11 -30.89
N LEU A 99 12.15 15.22 -30.26
CA LEU A 99 12.18 16.55 -30.85
C LEU A 99 13.25 17.41 -30.17
N LEU A 100 14.01 18.14 -30.94
CA LEU A 100 14.93 19.19 -30.49
C LEU A 100 14.38 20.54 -30.94
N ASP A 101 14.12 21.45 -30.00
CA ASP A 101 13.52 22.78 -30.26
C ASP A 101 12.29 22.72 -31.18
N GLY A 102 11.40 21.77 -30.90
CA GLY A 102 10.16 21.50 -31.62
C GLY A 102 10.34 20.81 -32.98
N ARG A 103 11.58 20.42 -33.38
CA ARG A 103 11.83 19.71 -34.64
C ARG A 103 12.09 18.23 -34.37
N PRO A 104 11.32 17.31 -35.02
CA PRO A 104 11.56 15.90 -34.87
C PRO A 104 12.92 15.51 -35.47
N LEU A 105 13.61 14.57 -34.81
CA LEU A 105 14.77 13.92 -35.38
C LEU A 105 14.35 13.01 -36.53
N ASP A 106 15.29 12.74 -37.50
CA ASP A 106 15.01 11.88 -38.65
C ASP A 106 14.68 10.43 -38.24
N ARG A 107 15.12 10.02 -37.03
CA ARG A 107 14.87 8.69 -36.51
C ARG A 107 13.57 8.58 -35.74
N THR A 108 12.80 7.55 -36.00
CA THR A 108 11.75 7.06 -35.10
C THR A 108 12.37 6.14 -34.05
N PHE A 109 12.06 6.37 -32.80
CA PHE A 109 12.55 5.58 -31.66
C PHE A 109 11.50 4.53 -31.25
N GLY A 110 11.96 3.43 -30.61
CA GLY A 110 11.09 2.31 -30.22
C GLY A 110 10.77 1.36 -31.37
N GLU A 111 11.55 1.42 -32.46
CA GLU A 111 11.43 0.52 -33.63
C GLU A 111 12.80 -0.09 -34.02
N SER A 112 13.57 -0.51 -33.02
CA SER A 112 14.92 -1.05 -33.21
C SER A 112 14.95 -2.39 -33.98
N GLY A 113 13.82 -3.10 -34.09
CA GLY A 113 13.71 -4.46 -34.64
C GLY A 113 14.41 -5.51 -33.76
N ARG A 114 14.73 -5.17 -32.48
CA ARG A 114 15.41 -6.05 -31.53
C ARG A 114 14.68 -6.08 -30.20
N ALA A 115 14.53 -7.25 -29.66
CA ALA A 115 13.93 -7.42 -28.32
C ALA A 115 14.80 -6.78 -27.22
N GLY A 116 14.15 -6.36 -26.14
CA GLY A 116 14.78 -5.76 -24.98
C GLY A 116 15.20 -4.30 -25.17
N TRP A 117 15.89 -3.76 -24.16
CA TRP A 117 16.33 -2.37 -24.14
C TRP A 117 17.52 -2.14 -25.04
N GLN A 118 17.45 -1.13 -25.90
CA GLN A 118 18.51 -0.77 -26.86
C GLN A 118 18.86 0.71 -26.77
N TRP A 119 20.09 1.04 -27.09
CA TRP A 119 20.48 2.41 -27.41
C TRP A 119 20.24 2.65 -28.90
N GLU A 120 19.46 3.66 -29.20
CA GLU A 120 19.15 4.09 -30.56
C GLU A 120 19.83 5.42 -30.86
N ASP A 121 20.54 5.48 -31.99
CA ASP A 121 21.32 6.65 -32.42
C ASP A 121 20.41 7.68 -33.08
N GLY A 122 20.23 8.83 -32.44
CA GLY A 122 19.44 9.97 -32.92
C GLY A 122 20.20 10.93 -33.86
N GLY A 123 21.48 10.62 -34.18
CA GLY A 123 22.29 11.44 -35.10
C GLY A 123 23.15 12.51 -34.42
N LEU A 124 23.77 13.31 -35.26
CA LEU A 124 24.74 14.36 -34.86
C LEU A 124 24.11 15.74 -35.14
N HIS A 125 24.05 16.61 -34.15
CA HIS A 125 23.36 17.89 -34.20
C HIS A 125 24.29 19.02 -33.76
N GLU A 126 24.24 20.18 -34.47
CA GLU A 126 24.91 21.42 -34.04
C GLU A 126 23.99 22.09 -33.01
N LEU A 127 24.46 22.15 -31.74
CA LEU A 127 23.67 22.61 -30.61
C LEU A 127 24.42 23.68 -29.82
N SER A 128 23.68 24.63 -29.24
CA SER A 128 24.22 25.71 -28.43
C SER A 128 23.22 26.28 -27.44
N GLY A 129 23.68 26.69 -26.27
CA GLY A 129 22.83 27.32 -25.26
C GLY A 129 21.81 26.38 -24.62
N ALA A 130 20.63 26.89 -24.35
CA ALA A 130 19.53 26.06 -23.85
C ALA A 130 18.80 25.42 -25.06
N ILE A 131 18.50 24.16 -24.96
CA ILE A 131 17.70 23.39 -25.93
C ILE A 131 16.48 22.79 -25.22
N GLU A 132 15.39 22.67 -25.97
CA GLU A 132 14.22 21.95 -25.51
C GLU A 132 14.24 20.54 -26.11
N LEU A 133 14.03 19.51 -25.28
CA LEU A 133 13.91 18.13 -25.68
C LEU A 133 12.50 17.63 -25.36
N ARG A 134 11.86 16.94 -26.34
CA ARG A 134 10.51 16.35 -26.17
C ARG A 134 10.47 14.88 -26.58
N LEU A 135 9.70 14.10 -25.82
CA LEU A 135 9.24 12.78 -26.25
C LEU A 135 7.83 12.93 -26.83
N HIS A 136 7.67 12.70 -28.11
CA HIS A 136 6.42 12.82 -28.85
C HIS A 136 5.91 11.42 -29.20
N ASP A 137 4.89 10.95 -28.47
CA ASP A 137 4.27 9.65 -28.67
C ASP A 137 3.51 9.61 -30.01
N ARG A 138 3.57 8.48 -30.72
CA ARG A 138 2.90 8.31 -32.00
C ARG A 138 1.77 7.30 -31.99
N THR A 139 1.64 6.51 -30.96
CA THR A 139 0.78 5.31 -31.01
C THR A 139 -0.12 5.15 -29.80
N GLY A 140 0.26 5.64 -28.62
CA GLY A 140 -0.41 5.36 -27.36
C GLY A 140 -0.24 3.91 -26.89
N TYR A 141 0.65 3.15 -27.52
CA TYR A 141 0.86 1.73 -27.23
C TYR A 141 2.21 1.46 -26.57
N TYR A 142 2.35 1.97 -25.33
CA TYR A 142 3.44 1.62 -24.39
C TYR A 142 4.85 1.94 -24.93
N GLY A 143 5.00 3.05 -25.66
CA GLY A 143 6.33 3.61 -26.00
C GLY A 143 7.14 3.85 -24.74
N ARG A 144 8.44 3.47 -24.73
CA ARG A 144 9.28 3.50 -23.54
C ARG A 144 10.61 4.18 -23.82
N CYS A 145 10.93 5.15 -22.95
CA CYS A 145 12.21 5.82 -22.95
C CYS A 145 12.78 5.89 -21.54
N ASP A 146 13.98 5.38 -21.33
CA ASP A 146 14.68 5.36 -20.07
C ASP A 146 15.55 6.59 -19.89
N ALA A 147 16.45 6.82 -20.85
CA ALA A 147 17.38 7.95 -20.79
C ALA A 147 17.67 8.52 -22.20
N VAL A 148 17.98 9.81 -22.23
CA VAL A 148 18.56 10.48 -23.41
C VAL A 148 19.96 10.97 -23.06
N VAL A 149 20.94 10.69 -23.92
CA VAL A 149 22.34 11.10 -23.75
C VAL A 149 22.80 11.94 -24.93
N LEU A 150 23.46 13.06 -24.62
CA LEU A 150 24.11 13.92 -25.59
C LEU A 150 25.61 13.92 -25.32
N SER A 151 26.44 13.55 -26.31
CA SER A 151 27.91 13.59 -26.18
C SER A 151 28.53 14.36 -27.35
N ASN A 152 29.47 15.24 -27.04
CA ASN A 152 30.26 15.95 -28.07
C ASN A 152 31.48 15.15 -28.58
N ASP A 153 31.66 13.93 -28.07
CA ASP A 153 32.59 12.96 -28.67
C ASP A 153 31.86 12.17 -29.77
N PRO A 154 32.13 12.38 -31.04
CA PRO A 154 31.44 11.69 -32.13
C PRO A 154 31.76 10.19 -32.19
N GLN A 155 32.77 9.71 -31.48
CA GLN A 155 33.13 8.29 -31.41
C GLN A 155 32.58 7.60 -30.16
N TRP A 156 32.06 8.36 -29.19
CA TRP A 156 31.52 7.79 -27.99
C TRP A 156 30.22 7.01 -28.30
N THR A 157 30.15 5.82 -27.76
CA THR A 157 28.93 4.99 -27.82
C THR A 157 28.54 4.52 -26.42
N PRO A 158 27.27 4.55 -26.07
CA PRO A 158 26.83 4.09 -24.75
C PRO A 158 27.07 2.58 -24.58
N PRO A 159 27.41 2.12 -23.36
CA PRO A 159 27.59 0.70 -23.08
C PRO A 159 26.26 -0.02 -23.07
N ARG A 160 26.29 -1.35 -23.25
CA ARG A 160 25.10 -2.22 -23.17
C ARG A 160 24.99 -2.94 -21.83
N ASP A 161 26.09 -3.02 -21.15
CA ASP A 161 26.20 -3.67 -19.86
C ASP A 161 25.54 -2.83 -18.76
N THR A 162 24.71 -3.45 -17.91
CA THR A 162 23.92 -2.76 -16.89
C THR A 162 24.79 -2.11 -15.82
N GLU A 163 25.93 -2.74 -15.45
CA GLU A 163 26.85 -2.19 -14.46
C GLU A 163 27.56 -0.94 -15.01
N ALA A 164 28.01 -1.00 -16.26
CA ALA A 164 28.60 0.14 -16.95
C ALA A 164 27.58 1.29 -17.14
N ILE A 165 26.31 0.98 -17.45
CA ILE A 165 25.22 1.97 -17.49
C ILE A 165 25.02 2.62 -16.13
N ALA A 166 25.00 1.84 -15.05
CA ALA A 166 24.85 2.36 -13.69
C ALA A 166 26.01 3.30 -13.31
N ALA A 167 27.24 2.96 -13.71
CA ALA A 167 28.42 3.82 -13.49
C ALA A 167 28.31 5.16 -14.24
N LEU A 168 27.80 5.16 -15.49
CA LEU A 168 27.55 6.38 -16.25
C LEU A 168 26.44 7.24 -15.66
N ARG A 169 25.36 6.62 -15.18
CA ARG A 169 24.31 7.32 -14.44
C ARG A 169 24.86 8.02 -13.20
N GLU A 170 25.70 7.33 -12.46
CA GLU A 170 26.34 7.92 -11.28
C GLU A 170 27.27 9.08 -11.65
N GLN A 171 27.96 8.98 -12.78
CA GLN A 171 28.89 9.99 -13.24
C GLN A 171 28.21 11.23 -13.83
N PHE A 172 27.17 11.05 -14.65
CA PHE A 172 26.58 12.10 -15.49
C PHE A 172 25.11 12.38 -15.19
N GLY A 173 24.40 11.48 -14.52
CA GLY A 173 22.94 11.56 -14.32
C GLY A 173 22.48 12.57 -13.27
N GLY A 174 23.39 13.41 -12.74
CA GLY A 174 23.02 14.46 -11.78
C GLY A 174 22.52 13.94 -10.42
N VAL A 175 22.64 12.63 -10.16
CA VAL A 175 22.28 12.03 -8.87
C VAL A 175 23.36 12.36 -7.86
N THR A 176 22.99 12.95 -6.75
CA THR A 176 23.94 13.24 -5.67
C THR A 176 24.46 11.91 -5.12
N ARG A 177 25.78 11.82 -4.92
CA ARG A 177 26.40 10.68 -4.22
C ARG A 177 26.09 10.67 -2.73
N GLN A 178 25.55 11.75 -2.21
CA GLN A 178 25.16 11.86 -0.81
C GLN A 178 24.03 10.88 -0.53
N VAL A 179 24.20 10.12 0.55
CA VAL A 179 23.17 9.20 1.06
C VAL A 179 22.52 9.84 2.28
N ASP A 180 21.24 10.11 2.19
CA ASP A 180 20.48 10.67 3.29
C ASP A 180 20.26 9.63 4.38
N GLN A 181 20.64 9.97 5.62
CA GLN A 181 20.40 9.11 6.76
C GLN A 181 18.97 9.34 7.27
N MET A 182 18.19 8.29 7.25
CA MET A 182 16.80 8.27 7.74
C MET A 182 16.72 7.64 9.13
N GLY A 183 15.83 8.09 9.98
CA GLY A 183 15.64 7.51 11.32
C GLY A 183 16.68 7.92 12.37
N PRO A 184 17.16 7.05 13.26
CA PRO A 184 17.05 5.58 13.25
C PRO A 184 15.67 5.05 13.62
N TYR A 185 15.37 3.80 13.20
CA TYR A 185 14.12 3.11 13.48
C TYR A 185 14.35 1.83 14.31
N ASP A 186 13.37 1.49 15.15
CA ASP A 186 13.34 0.19 15.81
C ASP A 186 12.94 -0.92 14.82
N VAL A 187 11.93 -0.64 13.99
CA VAL A 187 11.42 -1.59 12.99
C VAL A 187 11.35 -0.95 11.61
N ILE A 188 11.88 -1.65 10.61
CA ILE A 188 11.74 -1.27 9.21
C ILE A 188 10.90 -2.32 8.51
N VAL A 189 9.80 -1.89 7.90
CA VAL A 189 8.93 -2.74 7.07
C VAL A 189 9.11 -2.36 5.61
N VAL A 190 9.46 -3.30 4.75
CA VAL A 190 9.62 -3.07 3.32
C VAL A 190 8.50 -3.76 2.54
N GLY A 191 7.71 -2.95 1.82
CA GLY A 191 6.54 -3.39 1.07
C GLY A 191 5.21 -3.00 1.75
N GLY A 192 4.47 -2.05 1.12
CA GLY A 192 3.22 -1.49 1.64
C GLY A 192 1.95 -2.22 1.18
N GLY A 193 2.03 -3.54 0.94
CA GLY A 193 0.87 -4.41 0.75
C GLY A 193 0.06 -4.56 2.05
N LEU A 194 -1.02 -5.37 2.04
CA LEU A 194 -1.83 -5.57 3.27
C LEU A 194 -0.97 -6.15 4.41
N ALA A 195 -0.07 -7.08 4.13
CA ALA A 195 0.85 -7.64 5.13
C ALA A 195 1.74 -6.57 5.76
N GLY A 196 2.44 -5.76 4.93
CA GLY A 196 3.36 -4.76 5.44
C GLY A 196 2.65 -3.60 6.14
N SER A 197 1.48 -3.20 5.67
CA SER A 197 0.70 -2.14 6.32
C SER A 197 0.23 -2.58 7.72
N THR A 198 -0.26 -3.80 7.87
CA THR A 198 -0.64 -4.32 9.20
C THR A 198 0.58 -4.58 10.09
N ALA A 199 1.71 -5.02 9.52
CA ALA A 199 2.96 -5.20 10.28
C ALA A 199 3.47 -3.86 10.83
N ALA A 200 3.50 -2.82 9.99
CA ALA A 200 3.96 -1.50 10.40
C ALA A 200 3.06 -0.88 11.48
N VAL A 201 1.73 -0.97 11.31
CA VAL A 201 0.78 -0.48 12.31
C VAL A 201 0.90 -1.25 13.63
N ALA A 202 1.03 -2.59 13.58
CA ALA A 202 1.23 -3.40 14.77
C ALA A 202 2.51 -3.01 15.52
N ALA A 203 3.63 -2.87 14.82
CA ALA A 203 4.90 -2.47 15.42
C ALA A 203 4.78 -1.07 16.08
N ALA A 204 4.22 -0.09 15.38
CA ALA A 204 4.07 1.29 15.86
C ALA A 204 3.15 1.38 17.09
N ARG A 205 2.00 0.69 17.07
CA ARG A 205 1.06 0.65 18.21
C ARG A 205 1.66 0.00 19.44
N ASN A 206 2.55 -0.98 19.25
CA ASN A 206 3.31 -1.62 20.32
C ASN A 206 4.54 -0.82 20.77
N GLY A 207 4.73 0.40 20.27
CA GLY A 207 5.70 1.37 20.77
C GLY A 207 6.99 1.47 19.99
N ALA A 208 7.21 0.66 18.98
CA ALA A 208 8.40 0.75 18.14
C ALA A 208 8.33 1.97 17.21
N THR A 209 9.43 2.71 17.08
CA THR A 209 9.60 3.67 15.99
C THR A 209 9.73 2.91 14.69
N THR A 210 8.81 3.14 13.75
CA THR A 210 8.64 2.27 12.59
C THR A 210 8.76 3.06 11.29
N ALA A 211 9.49 2.53 10.29
CA ALA A 211 9.42 2.98 8.91
C ALA A 211 8.67 1.96 8.06
N LEU A 212 7.76 2.44 7.21
CA LEU A 212 7.16 1.64 6.14
C LEU A 212 7.65 2.18 4.78
N ILE A 213 8.42 1.36 4.09
CA ILE A 213 9.01 1.68 2.78
C ILE A 213 8.15 1.04 1.69
N GLN A 214 7.67 1.86 0.74
CA GLN A 214 6.82 1.42 -0.37
C GLN A 214 7.31 2.01 -1.69
N ASN A 215 7.57 1.16 -2.67
CA ASN A 215 8.08 1.56 -3.99
C ASN A 215 7.06 2.23 -4.92
N ARG A 216 5.76 2.18 -4.58
CA ARG A 216 4.68 2.79 -5.34
C ARG A 216 4.13 4.02 -4.62
N PRO A 217 3.38 4.91 -5.31
CA PRO A 217 2.77 6.08 -4.70
C PRO A 217 1.63 5.74 -3.73
N ILE A 218 1.12 4.52 -3.75
CA ILE A 218 -0.05 4.06 -2.97
C ILE A 218 0.24 2.76 -2.23
N LEU A 219 -0.57 2.48 -1.21
CA LEU A 219 -0.55 1.24 -0.44
C LEU A 219 -1.56 0.22 -0.98
N GLY A 220 -1.41 -1.04 -0.54
CA GLY A 220 -2.34 -2.13 -0.82
C GLY A 220 -1.74 -3.28 -1.62
N GLY A 221 -0.60 -3.09 -2.29
CA GLY A 221 0.01 -4.13 -3.13
C GLY A 221 -0.99 -4.60 -4.20
N ASN A 222 -1.23 -5.91 -4.29
CA ASN A 222 -2.19 -6.46 -5.26
C ASN A 222 -3.63 -5.91 -5.09
N ALA A 223 -4.02 -5.48 -3.88
CA ALA A 223 -5.32 -4.85 -3.65
C ALA A 223 -5.36 -3.37 -3.98
N SER A 224 -4.22 -2.78 -4.37
CA SER A 224 -4.14 -1.36 -4.70
C SER A 224 -4.97 -1.00 -5.92
N THR A 225 -5.21 0.30 -6.09
CA THR A 225 -5.90 0.85 -7.26
C THR A 225 -5.12 0.70 -8.56
N GLU A 226 -3.83 0.37 -8.50
CA GLU A 226 -3.01 0.08 -9.68
C GLU A 226 -3.19 -1.34 -10.21
N ILE A 227 -3.59 -2.31 -9.34
CA ILE A 227 -3.64 -3.73 -9.67
C ILE A 227 -5.07 -4.29 -9.60
N LEU A 228 -5.86 -3.85 -8.62
CA LEU A 228 -7.29 -4.15 -8.46
C LEU A 228 -7.62 -5.64 -8.26
N VAL A 229 -6.71 -6.42 -7.67
CA VAL A 229 -7.05 -7.78 -7.24
C VAL A 229 -7.90 -7.69 -5.97
N PRO A 230 -9.10 -8.30 -5.94
CA PRO A 230 -9.93 -8.33 -4.75
C PRO A 230 -9.19 -8.95 -3.56
N PRO A 231 -9.11 -8.29 -2.39
CA PRO A 231 -8.59 -8.93 -1.20
C PRO A 231 -9.55 -10.01 -0.74
N VAL A 232 -9.12 -11.26 -0.88
CA VAL A 232 -9.83 -12.43 -0.39
C VAL A 232 -9.09 -13.05 0.78
N GLY A 233 -9.82 -13.85 1.55
CA GLY A 233 -9.32 -14.55 2.72
C GLY A 233 -10.16 -15.78 2.96
N VAL A 234 -10.61 -16.02 4.19
CA VAL A 234 -11.44 -17.18 4.54
C VAL A 234 -12.57 -17.37 3.53
N TRP A 235 -12.70 -18.59 2.98
CA TRP A 235 -13.71 -18.95 1.97
C TRP A 235 -15.09 -19.22 2.60
N PRO A 236 -16.07 -18.30 2.52
CA PRO A 236 -17.31 -18.43 3.29
C PRO A 236 -18.19 -19.61 2.89
N SER A 237 -18.17 -20.03 1.61
CA SER A 237 -19.09 -21.06 1.11
C SER A 237 -18.67 -22.48 1.52
N ALA A 238 -17.40 -22.79 1.51
CA ALA A 238 -16.86 -24.07 1.99
C ALA A 238 -17.02 -24.18 3.51
N TYR A 239 -16.91 -23.06 4.19
CA TYR A 239 -17.00 -22.95 5.64
C TYR A 239 -18.42 -23.05 6.17
N ARG A 240 -19.40 -22.43 5.46
CA ARG A 240 -20.80 -22.35 5.94
C ARG A 240 -21.48 -23.70 6.20
N LYS A 241 -21.05 -24.74 5.54
CA LYS A 241 -21.58 -26.09 5.78
C LYS A 241 -21.05 -26.71 7.07
N ARG A 242 -19.83 -26.36 7.46
CA ARG A 242 -19.11 -26.96 8.59
C ARG A 242 -19.00 -26.00 9.78
N TYR A 243 -19.02 -24.69 9.52
CA TYR A 243 -18.83 -23.61 10.50
C TYR A 243 -19.88 -22.50 10.25
N PRO A 244 -21.03 -22.53 10.88
CA PRO A 244 -22.14 -21.62 10.61
C PRO A 244 -21.88 -20.18 11.01
N LEU A 245 -20.84 -19.90 11.77
CA LEU A 245 -20.46 -18.57 12.22
C LEU A 245 -19.43 -17.94 11.30
N ASP A 246 -19.37 -16.61 11.28
CA ASP A 246 -18.47 -15.83 10.41
C ASP A 246 -16.99 -16.10 10.76
N PRO A 247 -16.25 -16.84 9.94
CA PRO A 247 -14.86 -17.20 10.20
C PRO A 247 -13.85 -16.15 9.72
N ALA A 248 -14.28 -14.94 9.42
CA ALA A 248 -13.44 -13.91 8.81
C ALA A 248 -12.14 -13.63 9.60
N GLU A 249 -11.12 -13.15 8.94
CA GLU A 249 -9.85 -12.74 9.55
C GLU A 249 -10.08 -11.67 10.62
N THR A 250 -9.27 -11.69 11.68
CA THR A 250 -9.43 -10.89 12.90
C THR A 250 -8.21 -10.05 13.22
N GLY A 251 -8.29 -9.24 14.27
CA GLY A 251 -7.24 -8.34 14.67
C GLY A 251 -7.26 -7.02 13.90
N LEU A 252 -6.12 -6.45 13.59
CA LEU A 252 -6.02 -5.14 12.93
C LEU A 252 -6.78 -5.04 11.63
N ILE A 253 -6.92 -6.12 10.87
CA ILE A 253 -7.67 -6.12 9.62
C ILE A 253 -9.16 -5.86 9.82
N GLU A 254 -9.72 -6.12 11.01
CA GLU A 254 -11.13 -5.83 11.31
C GLU A 254 -11.41 -4.31 11.40
N GLU A 255 -10.42 -3.51 11.78
CA GLU A 255 -10.55 -2.04 11.80
C GLU A 255 -10.60 -1.46 10.38
N TYR A 256 -9.90 -2.11 9.46
CA TYR A 256 -9.79 -1.70 8.07
C TYR A 256 -10.98 -2.17 7.22
N ARG A 257 -11.58 -3.32 7.53
CA ARG A 257 -12.73 -3.89 6.81
C ARG A 257 -14.02 -3.27 7.28
N THR A 258 -14.90 -2.86 6.34
CA THR A 258 -16.28 -2.51 6.65
C THR A 258 -17.19 -3.73 6.59
N ALA A 259 -18.20 -3.73 7.48
CA ALA A 259 -19.26 -4.71 7.45
C ALA A 259 -20.04 -4.64 6.13
N GLY A 260 -20.23 -5.78 5.52
CA GLY A 260 -21.15 -5.95 4.38
C GLY A 260 -20.53 -5.97 3.00
N ASN A 261 -19.33 -5.49 2.80
CA ASN A 261 -18.66 -5.48 1.49
C ASN A 261 -17.65 -6.61 1.34
N GLN A 262 -18.13 -7.84 1.36
CA GLN A 262 -17.34 -9.01 0.91
C GLN A 262 -17.28 -9.11 -0.63
N ARG A 263 -17.97 -8.24 -1.36
CA ARG A 263 -17.90 -8.19 -2.82
C ARG A 263 -17.09 -6.97 -3.23
N VAL A 264 -15.91 -7.25 -3.58
CA VAL A 264 -14.87 -6.34 -3.97
C VAL A 264 -15.08 -5.82 -5.40
N SER A 265 -16.19 -5.20 -5.68
CA SER A 265 -16.28 -4.26 -6.81
C SER A 265 -15.52 -2.95 -6.53
N GLU A 266 -14.90 -2.82 -5.35
CA GLU A 266 -14.44 -1.57 -4.77
C GLU A 266 -12.98 -1.60 -4.35
N GLY A 267 -12.08 -2.18 -5.15
CA GLY A 267 -10.62 -2.06 -4.95
C GLY A 267 -10.15 -0.61 -4.80
N LYS A 268 -10.98 0.32 -5.26
CA LYS A 268 -10.78 1.77 -5.15
C LYS A 268 -10.77 2.30 -3.71
N LEU A 269 -11.55 1.71 -2.81
CA LEU A 269 -11.66 2.15 -1.42
C LEU A 269 -10.49 1.67 -0.56
N TYR A 270 -9.92 0.53 -0.89
CA TYR A 270 -8.90 -0.11 -0.05
C TYR A 270 -7.60 0.69 0.05
N SER A 271 -7.09 1.24 -1.03
CA SER A 271 -5.82 1.99 -0.98
C SER A 271 -5.92 3.26 -0.13
N LYS A 272 -7.02 4.00 -0.23
CA LYS A 272 -7.24 5.22 0.56
C LYS A 272 -7.39 4.92 2.04
N ARG A 273 -8.24 3.96 2.39
CA ARG A 273 -8.44 3.53 3.77
C ARG A 273 -7.14 3.02 4.37
N LEU A 274 -6.38 2.25 3.62
CA LEU A 274 -5.11 1.72 4.08
C LEU A 274 -4.07 2.84 4.29
N LEU A 275 -4.04 3.81 3.39
CA LEU A 275 -3.17 4.99 3.52
C LEU A 275 -3.51 5.79 4.80
N ARG A 276 -4.80 6.03 5.05
CA ARG A 276 -5.27 6.68 6.27
C ARG A 276 -4.92 5.86 7.51
N PHE A 277 -5.21 4.56 7.50
CA PHE A 277 -4.90 3.63 8.58
C PHE A 277 -3.42 3.66 8.99
N VAL A 278 -2.52 3.73 8.02
CA VAL A 278 -1.08 3.82 8.24
C VAL A 278 -0.67 5.22 8.72
N ARG A 279 -1.14 6.27 8.05
CA ARG A 279 -0.73 7.67 8.34
C ARG A 279 -1.18 8.18 9.70
N LEU A 280 -2.27 7.65 10.25
CA LEU A 280 -2.76 8.02 11.57
C LEU A 280 -1.89 7.50 12.72
N GLU A 281 -0.92 6.63 12.48
CA GLU A 281 -0.06 6.10 13.54
C GLU A 281 1.14 7.03 13.79
N PRO A 282 1.26 7.63 15.00
CA PRO A 282 2.29 8.64 15.30
C PRO A 282 3.72 8.11 15.20
N ASN A 283 3.93 6.84 15.60
CA ASN A 283 5.25 6.20 15.61
C ASN A 283 5.60 5.51 14.28
N LEU A 284 4.87 5.83 13.19
CA LEU A 284 5.07 5.21 11.89
C LEU A 284 5.34 6.27 10.82
N ASP A 285 6.52 6.20 10.20
CA ASP A 285 6.88 7.02 9.06
C ASP A 285 6.65 6.25 7.76
N LEU A 286 5.85 6.84 6.87
CA LEU A 286 5.53 6.25 5.57
C LEU A 286 6.37 6.89 4.47
N HIS A 287 7.17 6.06 3.78
CA HIS A 287 8.00 6.45 2.64
C HIS A 287 7.46 5.80 1.36
N VAL A 288 6.55 6.50 0.66
CA VAL A 288 6.06 6.08 -0.66
C VAL A 288 7.04 6.51 -1.77
N ASN A 289 6.92 5.92 -2.96
CA ASN A 289 7.87 6.13 -4.07
C ASN A 289 9.33 5.89 -3.64
N THR A 290 9.52 4.98 -2.70
CA THR A 290 10.83 4.66 -2.13
C THR A 290 11.13 3.18 -2.38
N HIS A 291 12.04 2.91 -3.29
CA HIS A 291 12.40 1.55 -3.71
C HIS A 291 13.61 1.06 -2.93
N ALA A 292 13.46 -0.06 -2.21
CA ALA A 292 14.57 -0.70 -1.51
C ALA A 292 15.48 -1.38 -2.52
N THR A 293 16.74 -0.96 -2.58
CA THR A 293 17.75 -1.43 -3.54
C THR A 293 18.73 -2.45 -2.96
N GLY A 294 18.71 -2.64 -1.63
CA GLY A 294 19.62 -3.56 -0.97
C GLY A 294 19.65 -3.38 0.53
N VAL A 295 20.63 -4.01 1.15
CA VAL A 295 20.87 -3.90 2.59
C VAL A 295 22.36 -3.70 2.87
N GLU A 296 22.64 -3.14 4.04
CA GLU A 296 23.96 -3.08 4.64
C GLU A 296 24.00 -4.02 5.82
N MET A 297 24.94 -4.96 5.86
CA MET A 297 25.12 -5.88 6.96
C MET A 297 26.02 -5.27 8.04
N GLN A 298 25.85 -5.68 9.30
CA GLN A 298 26.73 -5.21 10.37
C GLN A 298 28.16 -5.76 10.21
N PRO A 299 29.20 -4.94 10.32
CA PRO A 299 30.59 -5.39 10.11
C PRO A 299 31.02 -6.51 11.07
N ASP A 300 30.58 -6.43 12.33
CA ASP A 300 30.96 -7.38 13.38
C ASP A 300 29.93 -8.52 13.57
N SER A 301 28.84 -8.49 12.80
CA SER A 301 27.77 -9.50 12.83
C SER A 301 27.20 -9.71 11.42
N PRO A 302 27.85 -10.52 10.58
CA PRO A 302 27.52 -10.65 9.16
C PRO A 302 26.13 -11.23 8.88
N ASN A 303 25.47 -11.80 9.89
CA ASN A 303 24.10 -12.29 9.80
C ASN A 303 23.05 -11.28 10.28
N THR A 304 23.47 -10.04 10.56
CA THR A 304 22.56 -9.00 11.08
C THR A 304 22.55 -7.82 10.11
N ILE A 305 21.36 -7.39 9.69
CA ILE A 305 21.17 -6.22 8.84
C ILE A 305 21.36 -4.95 9.69
N ALA A 306 22.23 -4.05 9.25
CA ALA A 306 22.45 -2.73 9.86
C ALA A 306 21.46 -1.69 9.32
N ALA A 307 21.19 -1.72 8.02
CA ALA A 307 20.28 -0.77 7.37
C ALA A 307 19.68 -1.33 6.07
N VAL A 308 18.53 -0.80 5.70
CA VAL A 308 17.95 -0.95 4.36
C VAL A 308 18.41 0.24 3.51
N LEU A 309 18.90 -0.04 2.30
CA LEU A 309 19.27 0.95 1.30
C LEU A 309 18.12 1.15 0.33
N ALA A 310 17.82 2.39 -0.03
CA ALA A 310 16.71 2.71 -0.91
C ALA A 310 16.99 3.94 -1.79
N VAL A 311 16.18 4.10 -2.82
CA VAL A 311 16.16 5.27 -3.70
C VAL A 311 14.77 5.85 -3.83
N ASP A 312 14.66 7.15 -3.80
CA ASP A 312 13.42 7.85 -4.17
C ASP A 312 13.21 7.71 -5.68
N VAL A 313 12.09 7.13 -6.07
CA VAL A 313 11.75 6.81 -7.47
C VAL A 313 11.66 8.04 -8.37
N LYS A 314 11.28 9.19 -7.81
CA LYS A 314 11.08 10.42 -8.59
C LYS A 314 12.37 11.23 -8.77
N SER A 315 13.18 11.32 -7.73
CA SER A 315 14.38 12.18 -7.69
C SER A 315 15.69 11.40 -7.85
N GLY A 316 15.66 10.09 -7.65
CA GLY A 316 16.85 9.25 -7.59
C GLY A 316 17.71 9.47 -6.32
N ARG A 317 17.21 10.21 -5.33
CA ARG A 317 17.89 10.47 -4.07
C ARG A 317 18.12 9.16 -3.32
N ARG A 318 19.34 8.91 -2.89
CA ARG A 318 19.74 7.71 -2.15
C ARG A 318 19.46 7.89 -0.66
N MET A 319 18.90 6.86 -0.03
CA MET A 319 18.53 6.87 1.38
C MET A 319 19.03 5.62 2.09
N ARG A 320 19.40 5.78 3.35
CA ARG A 320 19.82 4.71 4.24
C ARG A 320 18.94 4.71 5.48
N PHE A 321 18.28 3.59 5.73
CA PHE A 321 17.36 3.38 6.85
C PHE A 321 18.01 2.43 7.87
N PRO A 322 18.66 2.92 8.92
CA PRO A 322 19.15 2.06 10.00
C PRO A 322 18.00 1.52 10.83
N GLY A 323 18.01 0.22 11.12
CA GLY A 323 16.95 -0.42 11.88
C GLY A 323 17.41 -1.62 12.69
N ARG A 324 16.70 -1.90 13.80
CA ARG A 324 17.01 -3.02 14.70
C ARG A 324 16.40 -4.33 14.21
N ILE A 325 15.11 -4.31 13.78
CA ILE A 325 14.40 -5.46 13.21
C ILE A 325 13.88 -5.05 11.83
N ILE A 326 14.07 -5.92 10.85
CA ILE A 326 13.63 -5.70 9.47
C ILE A 326 12.54 -6.71 9.13
N ILE A 327 11.43 -6.27 8.52
CA ILE A 327 10.35 -7.15 8.06
C ILE A 327 10.26 -7.05 6.53
N ASP A 328 10.59 -8.13 5.84
CA ASP A 328 10.39 -8.24 4.39
C ASP A 328 8.93 -8.57 4.07
N CYS A 329 8.20 -7.57 3.58
CA CYS A 329 6.83 -7.66 3.08
C CYS A 329 6.74 -7.38 1.58
N THR A 330 7.85 -7.48 0.85
CA THR A 330 7.93 -7.20 -0.60
C THR A 330 7.12 -8.21 -1.43
N GLY A 331 6.85 -9.38 -0.86
CA GLY A 331 6.18 -10.50 -1.51
C GLY A 331 7.07 -11.31 -2.46
N ASP A 332 8.20 -10.74 -2.88
CA ASP A 332 9.21 -11.38 -3.74
C ASP A 332 10.54 -11.62 -3.00
N ALA A 333 10.54 -11.44 -1.65
CA ALA A 333 11.71 -11.64 -0.78
C ALA A 333 12.94 -10.79 -1.16
N VAL A 334 12.72 -9.57 -1.64
CA VAL A 334 13.79 -8.69 -2.16
C VAL A 334 14.83 -8.38 -1.08
N VAL A 335 14.38 -7.99 0.11
CA VAL A 335 15.26 -7.64 1.23
C VAL A 335 15.97 -8.87 1.76
N GLY A 336 15.24 -9.97 1.93
CA GLY A 336 15.82 -11.22 2.43
C GLY A 336 16.93 -11.75 1.52
N VAL A 337 16.68 -11.76 0.21
CA VAL A 337 17.69 -12.20 -0.77
C VAL A 337 18.91 -11.26 -0.77
N ALA A 338 18.69 -9.94 -0.69
CA ALA A 338 19.79 -8.98 -0.60
C ALA A 338 20.62 -9.15 0.68
N ALA A 339 20.01 -9.65 1.77
CA ALA A 339 20.69 -9.96 3.03
C ALA A 339 21.37 -11.35 3.04
N GLY A 340 21.29 -12.13 1.97
CA GLY A 340 21.80 -13.50 1.94
C GLY A 340 20.94 -14.53 2.72
N ALA A 341 19.67 -14.23 2.94
CA ALA A 341 18.76 -15.19 3.57
C ALA A 341 18.49 -16.39 2.67
N GLU A 342 18.42 -17.58 3.28
CA GLU A 342 18.02 -18.80 2.56
C GLU A 342 16.61 -18.65 2.00
N TYR A 343 16.39 -19.10 0.75
CA TYR A 343 15.09 -19.07 0.10
C TYR A 343 14.86 -20.26 -0.82
N ARG A 344 13.61 -20.49 -1.19
CA ARG A 344 13.16 -21.43 -2.22
C ARG A 344 12.40 -20.71 -3.32
N HIS A 345 12.43 -21.30 -4.52
CA HIS A 345 11.69 -20.85 -5.69
C HIS A 345 11.12 -22.06 -6.45
N GLY A 346 9.88 -21.94 -6.90
CA GLY A 346 9.21 -23.02 -7.63
C GLY A 346 8.64 -24.11 -6.71
N LYS A 347 8.45 -25.31 -7.25
CA LYS A 347 7.75 -26.43 -6.59
C LYS A 347 8.75 -27.44 -6.00
N GLU A 348 8.58 -27.75 -4.73
CA GLU A 348 9.33 -28.78 -4.04
C GLU A 348 8.96 -30.16 -4.55
N PRO A 349 9.92 -31.14 -4.59
CA PRO A 349 9.62 -32.52 -4.94
C PRO A 349 8.89 -33.23 -3.79
N LYS A 350 8.08 -34.22 -4.13
CA LYS A 350 7.33 -35.03 -3.16
C LYS A 350 8.24 -35.66 -2.11
N SER A 351 9.44 -36.06 -2.51
CA SER A 351 10.45 -36.66 -1.62
C SER A 351 10.89 -35.78 -0.46
N LEU A 352 10.68 -34.45 -0.53
CA LEU A 352 11.14 -33.50 0.51
C LEU A 352 10.19 -33.41 1.72
N HIS A 353 8.87 -33.35 1.46
CA HIS A 353 7.85 -33.14 2.49
C HIS A 353 6.71 -34.15 2.43
N ASN A 354 6.74 -35.09 1.50
CA ASN A 354 5.70 -36.11 1.24
C ASN A 354 4.28 -35.49 1.08
N GLU A 355 4.22 -34.32 0.45
CA GLU A 355 2.94 -33.63 0.18
C GLU A 355 2.20 -34.35 -0.95
N PRO A 356 0.85 -34.54 -0.86
CA PRO A 356 0.11 -35.42 -1.76
C PRO A 356 0.18 -34.98 -3.23
N TRP A 357 0.24 -33.70 -3.52
CA TRP A 357 0.23 -33.13 -4.87
C TRP A 357 1.56 -32.51 -5.31
N ALA A 358 2.60 -32.68 -4.52
CA ALA A 358 3.93 -32.25 -4.91
C ALA A 358 4.42 -33.08 -6.11
N PRO A 359 5.14 -32.47 -7.07
CA PRO A 359 5.68 -33.17 -8.22
C PRO A 359 6.77 -34.15 -7.78
N GLU A 360 7.00 -35.22 -8.55
CA GLU A 360 8.07 -36.21 -8.25
C GLU A 360 9.47 -35.57 -8.32
N LEU A 361 9.68 -34.63 -9.23
CA LEU A 361 10.93 -33.89 -9.39
C LEU A 361 10.71 -32.40 -9.08
N PRO A 362 11.73 -31.69 -8.54
CA PRO A 362 11.62 -30.25 -8.30
C PRO A 362 11.40 -29.48 -9.62
N SER A 363 10.62 -28.41 -9.54
CA SER A 363 10.34 -27.54 -10.69
C SER A 363 10.59 -26.08 -10.32
N LYS A 364 11.14 -25.32 -11.26
CA LYS A 364 11.28 -23.86 -11.12
C LYS A 364 9.99 -23.09 -11.46
N HIS A 365 8.97 -23.77 -11.93
CA HIS A 365 7.71 -23.16 -12.31
C HIS A 365 6.93 -22.66 -11.10
N THR A 366 6.29 -21.50 -11.27
CA THR A 366 5.47 -20.84 -10.26
C THR A 366 4.07 -20.57 -10.79
N MET A 367 3.19 -19.99 -10.00
CA MET A 367 1.96 -19.40 -10.50
C MET A 367 2.29 -18.08 -11.23
N GLY A 368 1.55 -17.79 -12.31
CA GLY A 368 1.81 -16.63 -13.16
C GLY A 368 1.38 -15.30 -12.54
N ASN A 369 1.73 -14.20 -13.24
CA ASN A 369 1.28 -12.84 -12.96
C ASN A 369 0.00 -12.54 -13.76
N GLY A 370 -0.78 -11.54 -13.36
CA GLY A 370 -2.02 -11.20 -14.06
C GLY A 370 -2.23 -9.70 -14.20
N LEU A 371 -2.92 -9.30 -15.27
CA LEU A 371 -3.38 -7.92 -15.50
C LEU A 371 -4.90 -7.86 -15.55
N LYS A 372 -5.42 -6.65 -15.39
CA LYS A 372 -6.85 -6.34 -15.48
C LYS A 372 -7.11 -5.17 -16.40
N TYR A 373 -8.35 -5.04 -16.87
CA TYR A 373 -8.81 -3.91 -17.66
C TYR A 373 -10.23 -3.49 -17.26
N PHE A 374 -10.57 -2.25 -17.57
CA PHE A 374 -11.90 -1.70 -17.38
C PHE A 374 -12.45 -1.16 -18.70
N PRO A 375 -13.63 -1.58 -19.11
CA PRO A 375 -14.37 -0.93 -20.15
C PRO A 375 -15.32 0.12 -19.59
N ARG A 376 -15.65 1.09 -20.39
CA ARG A 376 -16.72 2.07 -20.18
C ARG A 376 -17.85 1.83 -21.18
N LYS A 377 -19.09 1.85 -20.70
CA LYS A 377 -20.26 1.85 -21.55
C LYS A 377 -20.51 3.27 -22.06
N THR A 378 -20.77 3.38 -23.36
CA THR A 378 -21.11 4.63 -24.06
C THR A 378 -22.54 4.56 -24.59
N ASP A 379 -23.04 5.69 -25.13
CA ASP A 379 -24.40 5.79 -25.65
C ASP A 379 -24.53 5.26 -27.10
N SER A 380 -23.44 4.97 -27.77
CA SER A 380 -23.37 4.48 -29.16
C SER A 380 -22.36 3.34 -29.27
N PRO A 381 -22.49 2.50 -30.32
CA PRO A 381 -21.48 1.49 -30.61
C PRO A 381 -20.09 2.10 -30.81
N GLN A 382 -19.09 1.47 -30.20
CA GLN A 382 -17.67 1.82 -30.34
C GLN A 382 -16.95 0.70 -31.09
N PRO A 383 -16.50 0.93 -32.31
CA PRO A 383 -15.69 -0.05 -33.03
C PRO A 383 -14.35 -0.26 -32.33
N PHE A 384 -13.75 -1.41 -32.49
CA PHE A 384 -12.42 -1.73 -31.97
C PHE A 384 -11.63 -2.45 -33.08
N ASP A 385 -10.52 -1.81 -33.47
CA ASP A 385 -9.55 -2.39 -34.37
C ASP A 385 -8.45 -3.06 -33.53
N ALA A 386 -8.35 -4.38 -33.66
CA ALA A 386 -7.36 -5.16 -32.92
C ALA A 386 -5.94 -4.75 -33.31
N PRO A 387 -5.08 -4.37 -32.34
CA PRO A 387 -3.67 -4.15 -32.70
C PRO A 387 -3.04 -5.43 -33.23
N PRO A 388 -2.23 -5.38 -34.29
CA PRO A 388 -1.67 -6.58 -34.95
C PRO A 388 -0.69 -7.37 -34.05
N TRP A 389 -0.29 -6.79 -32.94
CA TRP A 389 0.58 -7.42 -31.97
C TRP A 389 -0.19 -8.16 -30.83
N SER A 390 -1.53 -8.05 -30.77
CA SER A 390 -2.35 -8.77 -29.80
C SER A 390 -2.39 -10.27 -30.09
N PHE A 391 -2.70 -11.11 -29.09
CA PHE A 391 -3.00 -12.52 -29.31
C PHE A 391 -4.36 -12.65 -30.03
N GLU A 392 -4.50 -13.68 -30.84
CA GLU A 392 -5.71 -13.93 -31.66
C GLU A 392 -6.61 -14.98 -30.99
N PHE A 393 -7.88 -14.64 -30.82
CA PHE A 393 -8.92 -15.54 -30.33
C PHE A 393 -10.15 -15.49 -31.24
N PRO A 394 -10.11 -16.16 -32.39
CA PRO A 394 -11.10 -15.98 -33.48
C PRO A 394 -12.47 -16.58 -33.19
N ALA A 395 -12.63 -17.43 -32.17
CA ALA A 395 -13.90 -18.11 -31.86
C ALA A 395 -14.05 -18.40 -30.39
N CYS A 396 -15.28 -18.61 -29.89
CA CYS A 396 -15.55 -18.89 -28.48
C CYS A 396 -15.06 -20.27 -28.01
N ASP A 397 -14.92 -21.23 -28.92
CA ASP A 397 -14.48 -22.61 -28.63
C ASP A 397 -12.97 -22.75 -28.44
N VAL A 398 -12.17 -21.72 -28.73
CA VAL A 398 -10.74 -21.69 -28.43
C VAL A 398 -10.47 -21.58 -26.91
N PHE A 399 -11.48 -21.22 -26.13
CA PHE A 399 -11.34 -21.09 -24.68
C PHE A 399 -11.74 -22.38 -23.97
N ASN A 400 -10.93 -22.78 -23.03
CA ASN A 400 -11.29 -23.87 -22.12
C ASN A 400 -12.55 -23.56 -21.32
N PRO A 401 -13.33 -24.55 -20.88
CA PRO A 401 -14.50 -24.34 -20.03
C PRO A 401 -14.18 -23.46 -18.83
N GLY A 402 -14.97 -22.41 -18.66
CA GLY A 402 -14.79 -21.44 -17.57
C GLY A 402 -13.78 -20.31 -17.79
N ARG A 403 -12.99 -20.33 -18.88
CA ARG A 403 -12.00 -19.29 -19.23
C ARG A 403 -12.48 -18.28 -20.26
N HIS A 404 -13.62 -18.51 -20.88
CA HIS A 404 -14.21 -17.57 -21.81
C HIS A 404 -14.36 -16.19 -21.14
N PRO A 405 -13.86 -15.10 -21.74
CA PRO A 405 -14.02 -13.76 -21.18
C PRO A 405 -15.51 -13.45 -21.01
N ARG A 406 -15.85 -12.86 -19.87
CA ARG A 406 -17.21 -12.43 -19.57
C ARG A 406 -17.44 -11.02 -20.06
N LEU A 407 -18.69 -10.67 -20.37
CA LEU A 407 -19.02 -9.29 -20.68
C LEU A 407 -18.52 -8.39 -19.54
N PRO A 408 -17.64 -7.43 -19.83
CA PRO A 408 -16.99 -6.62 -18.81
C PRO A 408 -17.96 -5.58 -18.24
N THR A 409 -18.80 -6.00 -17.30
CA THR A 409 -19.52 -5.09 -16.41
C THR A 409 -18.65 -4.74 -15.21
N THR A 410 -18.99 -3.70 -14.47
CA THR A 410 -18.30 -3.34 -13.24
C THR A 410 -18.18 -4.50 -12.24
N THR A 411 -19.09 -5.47 -12.29
CA THR A 411 -19.04 -6.69 -11.48
C THR A 411 -18.13 -7.78 -12.06
N ALA A 412 -17.78 -7.71 -13.34
CA ALA A 412 -16.96 -8.74 -14.03
C ALA A 412 -15.47 -8.65 -13.73
N ILE A 413 -14.99 -7.54 -13.18
CA ILE A 413 -13.57 -7.36 -12.81
C ILE A 413 -13.08 -8.44 -11.85
N GLY A 414 -13.95 -8.91 -10.95
CA GLY A 414 -13.64 -10.02 -10.06
C GLY A 414 -13.26 -11.30 -10.81
N TYR A 415 -13.75 -11.49 -12.03
CA TYR A 415 -13.49 -12.68 -12.84
C TYR A 415 -12.23 -12.58 -13.71
N GLN A 416 -11.55 -11.43 -13.77
CA GLN A 416 -10.32 -11.26 -14.55
C GLN A 416 -9.08 -11.83 -13.83
N TRP A 417 -9.25 -12.48 -12.69
CA TRP A 417 -8.16 -13.14 -11.97
C TRP A 417 -7.49 -14.24 -12.81
N MET A 418 -8.20 -14.82 -13.77
CA MET A 418 -7.70 -15.88 -14.65
C MET A 418 -6.80 -15.38 -15.79
N PHE A 419 -6.72 -14.08 -16.05
CA PHE A 419 -5.86 -13.51 -17.09
C PHE A 419 -4.43 -13.46 -16.58
N GLU A 420 -3.76 -14.61 -16.58
CA GLU A 420 -2.42 -14.77 -16.04
C GLU A 420 -1.48 -15.52 -16.98
N LEU A 421 -0.22 -15.12 -16.98
CA LEU A 421 0.87 -15.72 -17.73
C LEU A 421 2.16 -15.70 -16.94
N GLY A 422 3.19 -16.38 -17.40
CA GLY A 422 4.57 -16.25 -16.98
C GLY A 422 5.02 -17.21 -15.89
N GLY A 423 4.18 -18.13 -15.39
CA GLY A 423 4.61 -19.10 -14.38
C GLY A 423 5.63 -20.14 -14.87
N LEU A 424 5.82 -20.26 -16.18
CA LEU A 424 6.89 -21.07 -16.80
C LEU A 424 8.24 -20.35 -16.90
N ARG A 425 8.25 -19.03 -16.59
CA ARG A 425 9.43 -18.17 -16.54
C ARG A 425 9.70 -17.72 -15.10
N ASP A 426 10.77 -17.00 -14.87
CA ASP A 426 10.99 -16.35 -13.59
C ASP A 426 10.07 -15.11 -13.46
N THR A 427 9.04 -15.20 -12.61
CA THR A 427 8.04 -14.13 -12.42
C THR A 427 8.60 -12.83 -11.82
N TYR A 428 9.90 -12.82 -11.46
CA TYR A 428 10.62 -11.64 -11.00
C TYR A 428 11.63 -11.13 -12.05
N ALA A 429 12.53 -12.00 -12.51
CA ALA A 429 13.56 -11.61 -13.46
C ALA A 429 12.97 -11.25 -14.85
N ASP A 430 11.95 -12.02 -15.32
CA ASP A 430 11.30 -11.82 -16.62
C ASP A 430 9.99 -11.02 -16.48
N ALA A 431 9.82 -10.25 -15.39
CA ALA A 431 8.55 -9.64 -15.07
C ALA A 431 8.08 -8.60 -16.10
N GLU A 432 9.01 -7.89 -16.76
CA GLU A 432 8.67 -6.93 -17.81
C GLU A 432 8.17 -7.62 -19.07
N GLU A 433 8.83 -8.66 -19.52
CA GLU A 433 8.43 -9.46 -20.68
C GLU A 433 7.10 -10.19 -20.43
N ILE A 434 6.87 -10.67 -19.20
CA ILE A 434 5.60 -11.27 -18.79
C ILE A 434 4.48 -10.22 -18.84
N ARG A 435 4.74 -8.99 -18.39
CA ARG A 435 3.79 -7.89 -18.47
C ARG A 435 3.45 -7.59 -19.95
N ASP A 436 4.44 -7.60 -20.84
CA ASP A 436 4.25 -7.35 -22.26
C ASP A 436 3.34 -8.43 -22.90
N ASP A 437 3.56 -9.70 -22.59
CA ASP A 437 2.66 -10.78 -23.02
C ASP A 437 1.24 -10.67 -22.42
N LEU A 438 1.13 -10.22 -21.17
CA LEU A 438 -0.17 -9.94 -20.55
C LEU A 438 -0.92 -8.80 -21.23
N LEU A 439 -0.23 -7.76 -21.70
CA LEU A 439 -0.84 -6.71 -22.52
C LEU A 439 -1.37 -7.29 -23.84
N ARG A 440 -0.57 -8.11 -24.53
CA ARG A 440 -1.01 -8.81 -25.76
C ARG A 440 -2.24 -9.68 -25.50
N LEU A 441 -2.27 -10.40 -24.38
CA LEU A 441 -3.41 -11.19 -23.95
C LEU A 441 -4.67 -10.33 -23.75
N ILE A 442 -4.57 -9.23 -23.02
CA ILE A 442 -5.71 -8.35 -22.70
C ILE A 442 -6.32 -7.77 -23.97
N TYR A 443 -5.50 -7.25 -24.89
CA TYR A 443 -6.01 -6.69 -26.16
C TYR A 443 -6.64 -7.75 -27.06
N GLY A 444 -6.09 -8.97 -27.08
CA GLY A 444 -6.69 -10.08 -27.82
C GLY A 444 -8.01 -10.58 -27.21
N LEU A 445 -8.12 -10.61 -25.88
CA LEU A 445 -9.38 -10.94 -25.19
C LEU A 445 -10.45 -9.85 -25.40
N TRP A 446 -10.03 -8.60 -25.47
CA TRP A 446 -10.92 -7.50 -25.78
C TRP A 446 -11.39 -7.56 -27.22
N ASP A 447 -10.50 -7.85 -28.19
CA ASP A 447 -10.84 -8.09 -29.57
C ASP A 447 -11.85 -9.23 -29.74
N HIS A 448 -11.57 -10.38 -29.11
CA HIS A 448 -12.53 -11.48 -29.07
C HIS A 448 -13.91 -11.01 -28.60
N THR A 449 -13.95 -10.30 -27.48
CA THR A 449 -15.22 -9.86 -26.86
C THR A 449 -16.01 -8.93 -27.76
N LYS A 450 -15.33 -8.05 -28.52
CA LYS A 450 -15.93 -7.06 -29.40
C LYS A 450 -16.33 -7.64 -30.76
N ASN A 451 -15.43 -8.41 -31.35
CA ASN A 451 -15.49 -8.73 -32.79
C ASN A 451 -15.80 -10.20 -33.11
N HIS A 452 -15.47 -11.13 -32.19
CA HIS A 452 -15.54 -12.57 -32.46
C HIS A 452 -16.46 -13.36 -31.51
N CYS A 453 -16.90 -12.74 -30.40
CA CYS A 453 -17.71 -13.46 -29.42
C CYS A 453 -19.18 -13.54 -29.84
N THR A 454 -19.65 -14.74 -30.10
CA THR A 454 -21.08 -15.00 -30.43
C THR A 454 -22.02 -14.85 -29.23
N GLN A 455 -21.47 -14.84 -27.99
CA GLN A 455 -22.26 -14.73 -26.76
C GLN A 455 -22.47 -13.27 -26.33
N PHE A 456 -21.47 -12.40 -26.56
CA PHE A 456 -21.41 -11.05 -25.98
C PHE A 456 -21.17 -9.94 -27.00
N GLY A 457 -20.81 -10.22 -28.26
CA GLY A 457 -20.42 -9.22 -29.24
C GLY A 457 -21.42 -8.06 -29.38
N GLU A 458 -22.73 -8.37 -29.59
CA GLU A 458 -23.75 -7.33 -29.66
C GLU A 458 -23.89 -6.52 -28.36
N LYS A 459 -23.81 -7.19 -27.20
CA LYS A 459 -23.87 -6.52 -25.90
C LYS A 459 -22.62 -5.70 -25.60
N ALA A 460 -21.48 -6.10 -26.17
CA ALA A 460 -20.20 -5.40 -26.02
C ALA A 460 -20.07 -4.21 -26.99
N ALA A 461 -20.93 -4.10 -28.02
CA ALA A 461 -20.86 -3.03 -29.00
C ALA A 461 -20.72 -1.61 -28.39
N PRO A 462 -21.53 -1.19 -27.36
CA PRO A 462 -21.44 0.14 -26.79
C PRO A 462 -20.33 0.26 -25.71
N TYR A 463 -19.33 -0.60 -25.67
CA TYR A 463 -18.25 -0.51 -24.71
C TYR A 463 -16.93 -0.18 -25.41
N GLU A 464 -16.10 0.64 -24.74
CA GLU A 464 -14.72 0.94 -25.12
C GLU A 464 -13.77 0.63 -23.96
N LEU A 465 -12.48 0.41 -24.23
CA LEU A 465 -11.47 0.30 -23.17
C LEU A 465 -11.27 1.67 -22.52
N GLN A 466 -11.51 1.75 -21.24
CA GLN A 466 -11.27 2.95 -20.44
C GLN A 466 -9.91 2.90 -19.73
N TRP A 467 -9.47 1.70 -19.35
CA TRP A 467 -8.24 1.51 -18.64
C TRP A 467 -7.72 0.07 -18.84
N VAL A 468 -6.42 -0.06 -19.02
CA VAL A 468 -5.69 -1.33 -18.99
C VAL A 468 -4.57 -1.21 -17.97
N GLY A 469 -4.51 -2.16 -17.03
CA GLY A 469 -3.46 -2.23 -16.04
C GLY A 469 -2.10 -2.49 -16.66
N TYR A 470 -1.08 -1.88 -16.11
CA TYR A 470 0.32 -2.11 -16.49
C TYR A 470 1.18 -2.58 -15.31
N VAL A 471 0.63 -2.54 -14.10
CA VAL A 471 1.23 -3.13 -12.90
C VAL A 471 0.64 -4.51 -12.69
N ALA A 472 1.47 -5.54 -12.84
CA ALA A 472 1.00 -6.92 -12.76
C ALA A 472 0.75 -7.36 -11.31
N GLY A 473 -0.38 -8.01 -11.08
CA GLY A 473 -0.67 -8.71 -9.83
C GLY A 473 0.14 -10.01 -9.77
N LYS A 474 1.02 -10.12 -8.77
CA LYS A 474 1.92 -11.27 -8.59
C LYS A 474 1.32 -12.28 -7.60
N ARG A 475 1.49 -13.58 -7.87
CA ARG A 475 1.00 -14.66 -7.01
C ARG A 475 2.10 -15.37 -6.26
N GLU A 476 3.20 -15.66 -6.91
CA GLU A 476 4.30 -16.42 -6.37
C GLU A 476 5.65 -15.97 -6.92
N ASN A 477 6.68 -16.03 -6.08
CA ASN A 477 8.07 -15.99 -6.45
C ASN A 477 8.92 -16.66 -5.34
N ARG A 478 9.95 -16.01 -4.80
CA ARG A 478 10.82 -16.54 -3.75
C ARG A 478 10.11 -16.58 -2.40
N ARG A 479 10.34 -17.65 -1.65
CA ARG A 479 9.86 -17.87 -0.28
C ARG A 479 11.08 -18.03 0.63
N LEU A 480 11.20 -17.20 1.66
CA LEU A 480 12.31 -17.26 2.61
C LEU A 480 12.19 -18.53 3.49
N ILE A 481 13.30 -19.02 3.99
CA ILE A 481 13.35 -20.17 4.88
C ILE A 481 13.45 -19.70 6.33
N GLY A 482 12.49 -20.12 7.13
CA GLY A 482 12.47 -19.94 8.60
C GLY A 482 12.97 -21.19 9.32
N ASP A 483 12.87 -21.16 10.63
CA ASP A 483 13.17 -22.35 11.46
C ASP A 483 12.12 -23.45 11.27
N TYR A 484 10.95 -23.11 10.74
CA TYR A 484 9.94 -24.05 10.29
C TYR A 484 9.45 -23.72 8.88
N VAL A 485 9.31 -24.75 8.04
CA VAL A 485 8.67 -24.64 6.72
C VAL A 485 7.26 -25.22 6.85
N LEU A 486 6.25 -24.36 6.86
CA LEU A 486 4.85 -24.79 6.90
C LEU A 486 4.51 -25.56 5.62
N THR A 487 3.94 -26.74 5.77
CA THR A 487 3.62 -27.66 4.68
C THR A 487 2.11 -27.75 4.45
N HIS A 488 1.70 -28.22 3.27
CA HIS A 488 0.30 -28.55 3.02
C HIS A 488 -0.21 -29.71 3.92
N ASN A 489 0.67 -30.62 4.33
CA ASN A 489 0.32 -31.68 5.29
C ASN A 489 -0.08 -31.09 6.65
N ASP A 490 0.61 -30.06 7.12
CA ASP A 490 0.24 -29.37 8.37
C ASP A 490 -1.15 -28.73 8.26
N ILE A 491 -1.44 -28.10 7.12
CA ILE A 491 -2.73 -27.49 6.82
C ILE A 491 -3.83 -28.55 6.77
N GLY A 492 -3.62 -29.63 6.03
CA GLY A 492 -4.56 -30.73 5.88
C GLY A 492 -4.87 -31.44 7.19
N ASN A 493 -3.85 -31.61 8.02
CA ASN A 493 -3.98 -32.23 9.34
C ASN A 493 -4.50 -31.24 10.40
N GLN A 494 -4.69 -29.96 10.07
CA GLN A 494 -5.05 -28.89 11.00
C GLN A 494 -4.11 -28.84 12.21
N THR A 495 -2.81 -28.98 11.98
CA THR A 495 -1.79 -28.97 13.05
C THR A 495 -1.89 -27.69 13.88
N LEU A 496 -2.06 -27.85 15.20
CA LEU A 496 -2.06 -26.74 16.14
C LEU A 496 -0.66 -26.56 16.72
N PHE A 497 0.09 -25.62 16.16
CA PHE A 497 1.43 -25.31 16.65
C PHE A 497 1.38 -24.61 18.00
N ASP A 498 2.32 -24.94 18.89
CA ASP A 498 2.44 -24.25 20.19
C ASP A 498 2.81 -22.78 20.01
N ASP A 499 3.58 -22.46 18.97
CA ASP A 499 3.99 -21.13 18.58
C ASP A 499 3.07 -20.47 17.53
N ARG A 500 1.80 -20.90 17.44
CA ARG A 500 0.84 -20.30 16.50
C ARG A 500 0.57 -18.84 16.81
N VAL A 501 0.66 -17.98 15.81
CA VAL A 501 0.48 -16.52 15.92
C VAL A 501 -0.51 -15.94 14.91
N ALA A 502 -0.94 -16.76 13.97
CA ALA A 502 -1.90 -16.40 12.93
C ALA A 502 -2.72 -17.60 12.51
N PHE A 503 -3.79 -17.37 11.75
CA PHE A 503 -4.58 -18.43 11.13
C PHE A 503 -4.97 -18.07 9.71
N GLY A 504 -5.24 -19.08 8.90
CA GLY A 504 -5.87 -18.97 7.59
C GLY A 504 -6.97 -20.01 7.45
N ALA A 505 -7.75 -19.93 6.39
CA ALA A 505 -8.77 -20.93 6.05
C ALA A 505 -9.13 -20.86 4.55
N TRP A 506 -8.18 -20.47 3.71
CA TRP A 506 -8.33 -20.52 2.25
C TRP A 506 -8.11 -21.94 1.74
N ILE A 507 -8.78 -22.29 0.63
CA ILE A 507 -8.57 -23.54 -0.08
C ILE A 507 -7.18 -23.59 -0.71
N VAL A 508 -6.76 -24.76 -1.21
CA VAL A 508 -5.59 -24.87 -2.08
C VAL A 508 -5.91 -24.19 -3.42
N ASP A 509 -5.36 -23.02 -3.61
CA ASP A 509 -5.56 -22.18 -4.80
C ASP A 509 -4.25 -22.16 -5.61
N ASP A 510 -3.87 -23.33 -6.12
CA ASP A 510 -2.73 -23.50 -7.02
C ASP A 510 -3.19 -23.39 -8.47
N HIS A 511 -2.54 -22.53 -9.25
CA HIS A 511 -2.84 -22.28 -10.64
C HIS A 511 -1.80 -22.93 -11.53
N HIS A 512 -2.23 -23.46 -12.66
CA HIS A 512 -1.31 -24.06 -13.63
C HIS A 512 -0.28 -23.05 -14.13
N SER A 513 1.01 -23.41 -14.13
CA SER A 513 2.10 -22.47 -14.42
C SER A 513 2.06 -21.89 -15.83
N ALA A 514 1.49 -22.60 -16.82
CA ALA A 514 1.26 -22.06 -18.17
C ALA A 514 0.13 -20.99 -18.21
N GLY A 515 -0.61 -20.79 -17.12
CA GLY A 515 -1.60 -19.76 -16.98
C GLY A 515 -2.75 -19.87 -17.99
N PHE A 516 -3.21 -18.74 -18.52
CA PHE A 516 -4.37 -18.63 -19.41
C PHE A 516 -4.26 -19.49 -20.67
N LEU A 517 -3.08 -19.67 -21.22
CA LEU A 517 -2.84 -20.43 -22.45
C LEU A 517 -2.80 -21.96 -22.25
N HIS A 518 -2.89 -22.44 -21.02
CA HIS A 518 -2.95 -23.88 -20.75
C HIS A 518 -4.24 -24.50 -21.29
N GLN A 519 -4.14 -25.65 -21.96
CA GLN A 519 -5.28 -26.30 -22.58
C GLN A 519 -6.05 -27.30 -21.68
N GLY A 520 -5.61 -27.48 -20.43
CA GLY A 520 -6.28 -28.33 -19.44
C GLY A 520 -7.03 -27.54 -18.36
N SER A 521 -7.35 -28.19 -17.23
CA SER A 521 -7.90 -27.56 -16.05
C SER A 521 -7.00 -26.43 -15.58
N PHE A 522 -7.58 -25.30 -15.16
CA PHE A 522 -6.82 -24.14 -14.70
C PHE A 522 -6.16 -24.37 -13.34
N GLY A 523 -6.90 -25.00 -12.42
CA GLY A 523 -6.37 -25.43 -11.14
C GLY A 523 -5.74 -26.82 -11.28
N THR A 524 -4.55 -27.00 -10.73
CA THR A 524 -3.81 -28.25 -10.83
C THR A 524 -4.46 -29.38 -10.05
N HIS A 525 -5.38 -29.09 -9.11
CA HIS A 525 -5.94 -30.08 -8.17
C HIS A 525 -7.47 -30.03 -8.04
N TYR A 526 -8.17 -29.25 -8.88
CA TYR A 526 -9.63 -29.09 -8.80
C TYR A 526 -10.43 -30.28 -9.32
N ASP A 527 -9.78 -31.20 -10.04
CA ASP A 527 -10.46 -32.34 -10.68
C ASP A 527 -10.59 -33.56 -9.75
N ASP A 528 -10.03 -33.50 -8.53
CA ASP A 528 -10.16 -34.57 -7.52
C ASP A 528 -11.16 -34.13 -6.43
N PRO A 529 -12.44 -34.54 -6.51
CA PRO A 529 -13.47 -34.17 -5.54
C PRO A 529 -13.24 -34.78 -4.15
N GLU A 530 -12.43 -35.82 -4.00
CA GLU A 530 -12.07 -36.39 -2.69
C GLU A 530 -11.01 -35.51 -1.99
N HIS A 531 -10.22 -34.77 -2.75
CA HIS A 531 -9.15 -33.90 -2.28
C HIS A 531 -9.44 -32.40 -2.52
N ALA A 532 -10.61 -32.06 -3.10
CA ALA A 532 -11.08 -30.68 -3.13
C ALA A 532 -11.33 -30.23 -1.68
N TYR A 533 -10.27 -29.76 -1.02
CA TYR A 533 -10.32 -29.34 0.37
C TYR A 533 -11.36 -28.26 0.57
N PRO A 534 -12.36 -28.50 1.43
CA PRO A 534 -13.04 -27.39 2.04
C PRO A 534 -11.96 -26.57 2.76
N GLY A 535 -11.92 -25.25 2.55
CA GLY A 535 -11.04 -24.40 3.34
C GLY A 535 -11.27 -24.71 4.83
N VAL A 536 -10.29 -25.28 5.49
CA VAL A 536 -10.32 -25.58 6.92
C VAL A 536 -9.46 -24.58 7.64
N PRO A 537 -9.80 -24.20 8.88
CA PRO A 537 -8.92 -23.36 9.67
C PRO A 537 -7.61 -24.10 9.92
N PHE A 538 -6.51 -23.38 9.71
CA PHE A 538 -5.18 -23.87 10.01
C PHE A 538 -4.37 -22.80 10.75
N SER A 539 -3.48 -23.25 11.64
CA SER A 539 -2.60 -22.34 12.37
C SER A 539 -1.31 -22.07 11.59
N ILE A 540 -0.75 -20.89 11.79
CA ILE A 540 0.53 -20.46 11.21
C ILE A 540 1.51 -20.23 12.36
N PRO A 541 2.66 -20.95 12.38
CA PRO A 541 3.64 -20.85 13.45
C PRO A 541 4.53 -19.60 13.31
N PHE A 542 4.99 -19.06 14.42
CA PHE A 542 5.90 -17.93 14.44
C PHE A 542 7.24 -18.24 13.79
N ARG A 543 7.73 -19.48 13.93
CA ARG A 543 8.97 -19.96 13.28
C ARG A 543 8.95 -19.89 11.74
N SER A 544 7.79 -19.71 11.11
CA SER A 544 7.67 -19.48 9.68
C SER A 544 7.74 -17.99 9.29
N LEU A 545 7.87 -17.07 10.27
CA LEU A 545 7.82 -15.62 10.07
C LEU A 545 9.16 -14.92 10.31
N TYR A 546 10.24 -15.63 10.51
CA TYR A 546 11.58 -15.08 10.63
C TYR A 546 12.63 -15.93 9.91
N SER A 547 13.73 -15.33 9.50
CA SER A 547 14.80 -16.00 8.74
C SER A 547 15.58 -16.97 9.60
N LYS A 548 15.91 -18.13 9.01
CA LYS A 548 16.75 -19.15 9.63
C LYS A 548 18.19 -18.69 9.86
N ASN A 549 18.74 -17.88 8.94
CA ASN A 549 20.17 -17.53 8.92
C ASN A 549 20.46 -16.04 8.97
N VAL A 550 19.43 -15.16 9.01
CA VAL A 550 19.60 -13.71 9.22
C VAL A 550 18.87 -13.34 10.51
N ASP A 551 19.64 -12.93 11.53
CA ASP A 551 19.20 -12.91 12.93
C ASP A 551 18.10 -11.90 13.24
N ASN A 552 18.05 -10.76 12.55
CA ASN A 552 17.10 -9.69 12.75
C ASN A 552 16.11 -9.50 11.59
N LEU A 553 16.01 -10.50 10.71
CA LEU A 553 15.10 -10.49 9.57
C LEU A 553 13.84 -11.30 9.87
N MET A 554 12.69 -10.66 9.76
CA MET A 554 11.37 -11.25 9.73
C MET A 554 10.75 -11.15 8.34
N MET A 555 9.66 -11.86 8.10
CA MET A 555 8.93 -11.84 6.84
C MET A 555 7.42 -11.95 7.07
N ALA A 556 6.64 -11.30 6.21
CA ALA A 556 5.19 -11.44 6.19
C ALA A 556 4.62 -11.27 4.77
N GLY A 557 3.58 -12.03 4.49
CA GLY A 557 2.95 -12.05 3.16
C GLY A 557 3.22 -13.34 2.40
N ARG A 558 3.43 -13.25 1.08
CA ARG A 558 3.64 -14.40 0.21
C ARG A 558 4.99 -15.10 0.40
N ASN A 559 5.96 -14.37 0.91
CA ASN A 559 7.36 -14.77 1.03
C ASN A 559 7.73 -15.43 2.38
N ILE A 560 6.75 -15.79 3.19
CA ILE A 560 6.99 -16.52 4.44
C ILE A 560 7.50 -17.95 4.18
N SER A 561 7.96 -18.61 5.23
CA SER A 561 8.54 -19.96 5.16
C SER A 561 7.48 -21.04 4.99
N VAL A 562 7.14 -21.34 3.73
CA VAL A 562 6.11 -22.32 3.34
C VAL A 562 6.54 -23.09 2.11
N THR A 563 5.98 -24.30 1.90
CA THR A 563 6.09 -25.01 0.63
C THR A 563 5.24 -24.31 -0.45
N HIS A 564 5.46 -24.65 -1.72
CA HIS A 564 4.60 -24.17 -2.83
C HIS A 564 3.12 -24.50 -2.59
N LEU A 565 2.80 -25.70 -2.14
CA LEU A 565 1.41 -26.08 -1.88
C LEU A 565 0.82 -25.36 -0.67
N ALA A 566 1.56 -25.18 0.41
CA ALA A 566 1.10 -24.38 1.55
C ALA A 566 0.98 -22.89 1.20
N LEU A 567 1.81 -22.36 0.30
CA LEU A 567 1.66 -21.01 -0.24
C LEU A 567 0.28 -20.83 -0.88
N ALA A 568 -0.22 -21.81 -1.62
CA ALA A 568 -1.54 -21.74 -2.26
C ALA A 568 -2.68 -21.48 -1.24
N ASN A 569 -2.52 -21.88 0.03
CA ASN A 569 -3.46 -21.58 1.10
C ASN A 569 -3.18 -20.25 1.81
N THR A 570 -1.91 -19.82 1.93
CA THR A 570 -1.50 -18.71 2.80
C THR A 570 -1.36 -17.38 2.09
N ARG A 571 -1.21 -17.36 0.74
CA ARG A 571 -0.92 -16.17 -0.06
C ARG A 571 -2.06 -15.18 -0.21
N VAL A 572 -3.29 -15.56 0.15
CA VAL A 572 -4.43 -14.65 0.00
C VAL A 572 -4.31 -13.45 0.93
N MET A 573 -4.70 -12.29 0.43
CA MET A 573 -4.29 -11.01 1.00
C MET A 573 -4.78 -10.77 2.43
N LEU A 574 -5.97 -11.24 2.80
CA LEU A 574 -6.46 -11.06 4.17
C LEU A 574 -5.75 -11.98 5.16
N THR A 575 -5.39 -13.20 4.76
CA THR A 575 -4.50 -14.07 5.56
C THR A 575 -3.11 -13.43 5.69
N CYS A 576 -2.57 -12.86 4.59
CA CYS A 576 -1.31 -12.10 4.65
C CYS A 576 -1.38 -10.91 5.63
N ALA A 577 -2.53 -10.24 5.76
CA ALA A 577 -2.70 -9.16 6.72
C ALA A 577 -2.66 -9.64 8.18
N VAL A 578 -3.22 -10.82 8.47
CA VAL A 578 -3.12 -11.44 9.82
C VAL A 578 -1.67 -11.85 10.11
N ILE A 579 -0.96 -12.41 9.13
CA ILE A 579 0.46 -12.73 9.22
C ILE A 579 1.28 -11.46 9.48
N GLY A 580 0.97 -10.36 8.77
CA GLY A 580 1.62 -9.06 8.98
C GLY A 580 1.42 -8.52 10.39
N HIS A 581 0.19 -8.59 10.92
CA HIS A 581 -0.10 -8.22 12.31
C HIS A 581 0.80 -9.01 13.29
N ALA A 582 0.89 -10.33 13.12
CA ALA A 582 1.72 -11.18 13.97
C ALA A 582 3.22 -10.83 13.88
N ALA A 583 3.73 -10.60 12.67
CA ALA A 583 5.13 -10.23 12.45
C ALA A 583 5.46 -8.86 13.07
N GLY A 584 4.57 -7.86 12.92
CA GLY A 584 4.76 -6.53 13.50
C GLY A 584 4.74 -6.55 15.03
N ALA A 585 3.80 -7.29 15.63
CA ALA A 585 3.74 -7.48 17.09
C ALA A 585 4.98 -8.24 17.59
N GLY A 586 5.46 -9.25 16.84
CA GLY A 586 6.69 -9.99 17.13
C GLY A 586 7.93 -9.10 17.06
N ALA A 587 8.04 -8.25 16.03
CA ALA A 587 9.14 -7.29 15.89
C ALA A 587 9.17 -6.29 17.06
N ALA A 588 8.01 -5.76 17.46
CA ALA A 588 7.93 -4.87 18.63
C ALA A 588 8.32 -5.60 19.92
N ALA A 589 7.98 -6.89 20.06
CA ALA A 589 8.42 -7.70 21.19
C ALA A 589 9.95 -7.87 21.23
N CYS A 590 10.58 -8.08 20.06
CA CYS A 590 12.05 -8.09 19.95
C CYS A 590 12.68 -6.79 20.43
N VAL A 591 12.11 -5.66 20.03
CA VAL A 591 12.55 -4.32 20.44
C VAL A 591 12.41 -4.13 21.94
N GLU A 592 11.23 -4.45 22.50
CA GLU A 592 10.93 -4.33 23.94
C GLU A 592 11.87 -5.19 24.80
N LYS A 593 12.13 -6.43 24.37
CA LYS A 593 13.01 -7.37 25.10
C LYS A 593 14.49 -7.22 24.74
N ASN A 594 14.83 -6.37 23.75
CA ASN A 594 16.17 -6.23 23.19
C ASN A 594 16.77 -7.56 22.74
N THR A 595 16.03 -8.29 21.91
CA THR A 595 16.37 -9.66 21.53
C THR A 595 16.02 -9.95 20.06
N THR A 596 16.27 -11.18 19.61
CA THR A 596 16.00 -11.66 18.26
C THR A 596 14.61 -12.31 18.12
N PRO A 597 14.08 -12.46 16.91
CA PRO A 597 12.84 -13.21 16.67
C PRO A 597 12.92 -14.68 17.16
N ARG A 598 14.07 -15.33 17.04
CA ARG A 598 14.26 -16.71 17.52
C ARG A 598 14.12 -16.79 19.03
N ASP A 599 14.69 -15.85 19.75
CA ASP A 599 14.56 -15.79 21.23
C ASP A 599 13.11 -15.49 21.65
N ILE A 600 12.36 -14.70 20.88
CA ILE A 600 10.90 -14.55 21.11
C ILE A 600 10.19 -15.89 21.02
N TYR A 601 10.53 -16.74 20.05
CA TYR A 601 9.98 -18.08 19.96
C TYR A 601 10.39 -18.93 21.17
N GLU A 602 11.66 -18.97 21.51
CA GLU A 602 12.19 -19.86 22.53
C GLU A 602 11.75 -19.49 23.96
N ASN A 603 11.65 -18.18 24.27
CA ASN A 603 11.49 -17.69 25.63
C ASN A 603 10.27 -16.82 25.88
N HIS A 604 9.61 -16.27 24.85
CA HIS A 604 8.58 -15.24 24.99
C HIS A 604 7.30 -15.48 24.16
N ILE A 605 7.17 -16.62 23.53
CA ILE A 605 6.05 -16.89 22.59
C ILE A 605 4.67 -16.74 23.23
N HIS A 606 4.51 -17.20 24.47
CA HIS A 606 3.25 -17.05 25.19
C HIS A 606 2.89 -15.57 25.39
N SER A 607 3.85 -14.72 25.74
CA SER A 607 3.63 -13.28 25.89
C SER A 607 3.19 -12.64 24.56
N LEU A 608 3.81 -13.03 23.44
CA LEU A 608 3.41 -12.59 22.10
C LEU A 608 1.98 -13.04 21.75
N GLN A 609 1.62 -14.27 22.06
CA GLN A 609 0.26 -14.80 21.84
C GLN A 609 -0.78 -14.02 22.64
N GLN A 610 -0.52 -13.73 23.91
CA GLN A 610 -1.44 -12.95 24.76
C GLN A 610 -1.57 -11.49 24.26
N ARG A 611 -0.49 -10.88 23.77
CA ARG A 611 -0.53 -9.57 23.10
C ARG A 611 -1.44 -9.61 21.87
N LEU A 612 -1.26 -10.56 20.97
CA LEU A 612 -2.09 -10.73 19.77
C LEU A 612 -3.56 -10.93 20.13
N LEU A 613 -3.86 -11.75 21.15
CA LEU A 613 -5.23 -11.95 21.64
C LEU A 613 -5.83 -10.64 22.19
N LYS A 614 -5.04 -9.83 22.91
CA LYS A 614 -5.46 -8.50 23.39
C LYS A 614 -5.76 -7.55 22.24
N GLU A 615 -4.99 -7.60 21.17
CA GLU A 615 -5.19 -6.82 19.95
C GLU A 615 -6.32 -7.35 19.06
N GLY A 616 -6.99 -8.43 19.47
CA GLY A 616 -8.17 -9.00 18.81
C GLY A 616 -7.85 -10.06 17.77
N ALA A 617 -6.60 -10.50 17.63
CA ALA A 617 -6.29 -11.65 16.81
C ALA A 617 -6.96 -12.92 17.38
N HIS A 618 -7.45 -13.78 16.49
CA HIS A 618 -7.89 -15.11 16.87
C HIS A 618 -6.76 -16.10 16.67
N LEU A 619 -6.41 -16.83 17.74
CA LEU A 619 -5.45 -17.92 17.71
C LEU A 619 -6.20 -19.21 18.07
N ILE A 620 -6.29 -20.15 17.11
CA ILE A 620 -7.15 -21.34 17.22
C ILE A 620 -6.87 -22.09 18.53
N GLY A 621 -7.91 -22.27 19.36
CA GLY A 621 -7.86 -22.99 20.63
C GLY A 621 -7.15 -22.25 21.77
N LEU A 622 -6.64 -21.02 21.57
CA LEU A 622 -6.09 -20.21 22.65
C LEU A 622 -7.10 -19.20 23.15
N LYS A 623 -7.12 -19.01 24.46
CA LYS A 623 -7.91 -17.97 25.12
C LYS A 623 -7.02 -16.87 25.69
N ALA A 624 -7.58 -15.68 25.81
CA ALA A 624 -6.94 -14.61 26.53
C ALA A 624 -6.82 -14.95 28.01
N ASP A 625 -5.64 -14.78 28.56
CA ASP A 625 -5.31 -15.00 29.98
C ASP A 625 -4.53 -13.81 30.55
N ASP A 626 -4.95 -12.59 30.12
CA ASP A 626 -4.35 -11.35 30.55
C ASP A 626 -4.79 -10.99 32.00
N PRO A 627 -3.91 -10.98 32.99
CA PRO A 627 -4.26 -10.62 34.37
C PRO A 627 -4.63 -9.13 34.52
N ALA A 628 -4.29 -8.27 33.55
CA ALA A 628 -4.67 -6.87 33.53
C ALA A 628 -6.13 -6.65 33.09
N ASP A 629 -6.78 -7.68 32.50
CA ASP A 629 -8.21 -7.61 32.14
C ASP A 629 -9.09 -7.65 33.39
N LEU A 630 -9.62 -6.50 33.77
CA LEU A 630 -10.48 -6.32 34.94
C LEU A 630 -11.84 -7.02 34.78
N ALA A 631 -12.31 -7.32 33.56
CA ALA A 631 -13.57 -8.05 33.34
C ALA A 631 -13.53 -9.47 33.91
N ARG A 632 -12.38 -10.09 34.00
CA ARG A 632 -12.16 -11.43 34.55
C ARG A 632 -12.41 -11.53 36.05
N ARG A 633 -12.42 -10.39 36.77
CA ARG A 633 -12.69 -10.31 38.19
C ARG A 633 -14.12 -9.85 38.48
N ALA A 634 -14.87 -9.54 37.43
CA ALA A 634 -16.24 -9.09 37.58
C ALA A 634 -17.21 -10.26 37.69
N THR A 635 -18.39 -9.99 38.26
CA THR A 635 -19.56 -10.90 38.24
C THR A 635 -20.46 -10.46 37.08
N PRO A 636 -20.55 -11.23 35.97
CA PRO A 636 -21.40 -10.89 34.84
C PRO A 636 -22.86 -11.21 35.11
N THR A 637 -23.76 -10.24 34.81
CA THR A 637 -25.22 -10.41 34.82
C THR A 637 -25.82 -9.83 33.55
N ALA A 638 -27.06 -10.16 33.21
CA ALA A 638 -27.72 -9.66 32.01
C ALA A 638 -29.24 -9.53 32.16
N SER A 639 -29.86 -8.66 31.36
CA SER A 639 -31.30 -8.45 31.29
C SER A 639 -32.12 -9.70 30.93
N SER A 640 -31.56 -10.51 30.04
CA SER A 640 -32.10 -11.78 29.58
C SER A 640 -31.02 -12.68 29.02
N ARG A 641 -31.39 -13.92 28.66
CA ARG A 641 -30.47 -14.86 28.01
C ARG A 641 -31.21 -15.72 26.98
N GLN A 642 -30.62 -15.91 25.85
CA GLN A 642 -31.11 -16.81 24.85
C GLN A 642 -30.79 -18.25 25.21
N THR A 643 -31.78 -19.16 25.09
CA THR A 643 -31.55 -20.59 25.10
C THR A 643 -31.72 -21.09 23.67
N ARG A 644 -30.79 -21.87 23.19
CA ARG A 644 -30.82 -22.44 21.84
C ARG A 644 -31.75 -23.63 21.76
N PRO A 645 -32.21 -24.02 20.56
CA PRO A 645 -32.99 -25.25 20.38
C PRO A 645 -32.26 -26.51 20.91
N SER A 646 -30.94 -26.51 20.95
CA SER A 646 -30.12 -27.58 21.56
C SER A 646 -30.23 -27.64 23.09
N GLY A 647 -30.92 -26.68 23.76
CA GLY A 647 -30.93 -26.56 25.21
C GLY A 647 -29.77 -25.76 25.80
N GLU A 648 -28.85 -25.35 24.98
CA GLU A 648 -27.68 -24.60 25.41
C GLU A 648 -28.00 -23.13 25.73
N VAL A 649 -27.44 -22.64 26.83
CA VAL A 649 -27.69 -21.28 27.34
C VAL A 649 -26.57 -20.34 26.97
N MET A 650 -26.88 -19.25 26.26
CA MET A 650 -25.94 -18.17 25.98
C MET A 650 -25.87 -17.23 27.17
N ALA A 651 -25.07 -17.61 28.17
CA ALA A 651 -25.03 -16.99 29.49
C ALA A 651 -24.17 -15.72 29.52
N ALA A 652 -24.47 -14.80 30.47
CA ALA A 652 -23.68 -13.60 30.69
C ALA A 652 -22.20 -13.91 31.01
N ALA A 653 -21.90 -15.01 31.71
CA ALA A 653 -20.52 -15.41 32.01
C ALA A 653 -19.62 -15.61 30.78
N ASN A 654 -20.20 -15.86 29.61
CA ASN A 654 -19.44 -16.05 28.37
C ASN A 654 -18.70 -14.78 27.92
N VAL A 655 -19.15 -13.58 28.30
CA VAL A 655 -18.48 -12.34 27.88
C VAL A 655 -17.13 -12.09 28.54
N ALA A 656 -16.75 -12.85 29.58
CA ALA A 656 -15.49 -12.71 30.30
C ALA A 656 -14.67 -14.01 30.36
N ASN A 657 -14.98 -14.99 29.50
CA ASN A 657 -14.32 -16.31 29.51
C ASN A 657 -12.98 -16.36 28.74
N GLY A 658 -12.59 -15.25 28.05
CA GLY A 658 -11.34 -15.10 27.30
C GLY A 658 -11.41 -15.56 25.84
N TYR A 659 -12.59 -15.91 25.32
CA TYR A 659 -12.78 -16.29 23.92
C TYR A 659 -13.53 -15.21 23.14
N ALA A 660 -12.81 -14.44 22.35
CA ALA A 660 -13.40 -13.42 21.47
C ALA A 660 -14.11 -14.01 20.25
N ARG A 661 -14.06 -15.31 20.07
CA ARG A 661 -14.62 -16.02 18.93
C ARG A 661 -14.89 -17.47 19.25
N ALA A 662 -15.87 -17.96 18.56
CA ALA A 662 -16.37 -19.30 18.72
C ALA A 662 -15.88 -20.23 17.61
N LEU A 663 -14.57 -20.36 17.42
CA LEU A 663 -13.94 -21.34 16.55
C LEU A 663 -13.18 -22.33 17.43
N GLY A 664 -13.74 -23.51 17.70
CA GLY A 664 -13.13 -24.56 18.47
C GLY A 664 -13.61 -25.94 18.00
N GLU A 665 -13.02 -26.97 18.56
CA GLU A 665 -13.46 -28.33 18.31
C GLU A 665 -14.95 -28.47 18.62
N GLY A 666 -15.70 -29.03 17.67
CA GLY A 666 -17.13 -29.19 17.80
C GLY A 666 -17.83 -27.84 17.81
N LEU A 667 -18.02 -27.36 16.79
CA LEU A 667 -18.60 -26.20 16.11
C LEU A 667 -19.94 -25.72 16.60
N ASP A 668 -20.34 -25.99 17.78
CA ASP A 668 -21.36 -25.25 18.50
C ASP A 668 -20.75 -24.01 19.13
N ALA A 669 -20.14 -23.33 18.26
CA ALA A 669 -19.43 -22.09 18.41
C ALA A 669 -20.26 -20.95 19.04
N ALA A 670 -21.51 -21.17 19.37
CA ALA A 670 -22.35 -20.22 20.02
C ALA A 670 -22.22 -20.20 21.55
N THR A 671 -21.55 -21.19 22.14
CA THR A 671 -21.34 -21.26 23.60
C THR A 671 -20.43 -20.17 24.14
N ASN A 672 -19.61 -19.56 23.31
CA ASN A 672 -18.71 -18.49 23.73
C ASN A 672 -19.32 -17.08 23.63
N ALA A 673 -20.63 -16.98 23.60
CA ALA A 673 -21.31 -15.69 23.57
C ALA A 673 -22.45 -15.61 24.59
N TRP A 674 -22.66 -14.42 25.10
CA TRP A 674 -23.98 -14.04 25.62
C TRP A 674 -24.85 -13.55 24.47
N ALA A 675 -26.13 -13.87 24.50
CA ALA A 675 -27.14 -13.27 23.62
C ALA A 675 -28.39 -12.94 24.39
N ALA A 676 -28.96 -11.78 24.08
CA ALA A 676 -30.28 -11.39 24.60
C ALA A 676 -31.36 -12.31 24.02
N ALA A 677 -32.39 -12.63 24.83
CA ALA A 677 -33.53 -13.38 24.37
C ALA A 677 -34.32 -12.53 23.36
N PRO A 678 -34.64 -13.08 22.17
CA PRO A 678 -35.27 -12.30 21.09
C PRO A 678 -36.71 -11.84 21.44
N ASP A 679 -37.40 -12.57 22.30
CA ASP A 679 -38.79 -12.32 22.68
C ASP A 679 -38.91 -11.44 23.94
N THR A 680 -37.82 -10.95 24.49
CA THR A 680 -37.83 -10.08 25.68
C THR A 680 -37.82 -8.62 25.22
N PRO A 681 -38.69 -7.75 25.73
CA PRO A 681 -38.66 -6.33 25.43
C PRO A 681 -37.32 -5.69 25.83
N GLY A 682 -36.80 -4.75 25.01
CA GLY A 682 -35.63 -3.98 25.34
C GLY A 682 -35.84 -2.89 26.41
N PRO A 683 -34.80 -2.19 26.81
CA PRO A 683 -33.43 -2.34 26.35
C PRO A 683 -32.77 -3.62 26.87
N HIS A 684 -31.89 -4.21 26.05
CA HIS A 684 -31.09 -5.37 26.44
C HIS A 684 -29.75 -4.91 26.99
N TRP A 685 -29.23 -5.59 28.00
CA TRP A 685 -27.94 -5.25 28.56
C TRP A 685 -27.21 -6.46 29.12
N VAL A 686 -25.86 -6.38 29.14
CA VAL A 686 -25.00 -7.22 29.94
C VAL A 686 -24.13 -6.32 30.84
N GLU A 687 -24.03 -6.66 32.10
CA GLU A 687 -23.39 -5.91 33.17
C GLU A 687 -22.23 -6.70 33.75
N LEU A 688 -21.12 -6.03 34.00
CA LEU A 688 -19.98 -6.49 34.80
C LEU A 688 -19.99 -5.74 36.13
N ALA A 689 -20.02 -6.45 37.26
CA ALA A 689 -20.02 -5.87 38.60
C ALA A 689 -18.76 -6.30 39.39
N TRP A 690 -18.16 -5.35 40.09
CA TRP A 690 -17.02 -5.57 40.99
C TRP A 690 -17.45 -5.29 42.44
N ASP A 691 -16.83 -5.97 43.37
CA ASP A 691 -17.16 -5.86 44.79
C ASP A 691 -16.91 -4.42 45.31
N GLU A 692 -15.88 -3.76 44.77
CA GLU A 692 -15.51 -2.38 45.06
C GLU A 692 -15.36 -1.55 43.78
N PRO A 693 -15.55 -0.22 43.82
CA PRO A 693 -15.24 0.62 42.67
C PRO A 693 -13.80 0.48 42.25
N ILE A 694 -13.58 0.34 40.94
CA ILE A 694 -12.26 0.22 40.30
C ILE A 694 -12.05 1.30 39.25
N SER A 695 -10.78 1.58 38.93
CA SER A 695 -10.38 2.49 37.86
C SER A 695 -10.23 1.77 36.53
N TRP A 696 -10.73 2.36 35.47
CA TRP A 696 -10.58 1.86 34.10
C TRP A 696 -10.82 2.97 33.07
N ASN A 697 -10.30 2.77 31.83
CA ASN A 697 -10.39 3.78 30.77
C ASN A 697 -10.41 3.19 29.35
N VAL A 698 -10.29 1.87 29.19
CA VAL A 698 -10.39 1.19 27.89
C VAL A 698 -11.34 0.01 28.00
N VAL A 699 -12.31 -0.06 27.09
CA VAL A 699 -13.28 -1.16 27.02
C VAL A 699 -13.23 -1.78 25.62
N HIS A 700 -13.04 -3.10 25.56
CA HIS A 700 -13.22 -3.86 24.32
C HIS A 700 -14.59 -4.50 24.33
N VAL A 701 -15.32 -4.37 23.22
CA VAL A 701 -16.61 -5.08 23.01
C VAL A 701 -16.49 -5.86 21.70
N THR A 702 -16.69 -7.16 21.77
CA THR A 702 -16.59 -8.05 20.61
C THR A 702 -17.92 -8.79 20.43
N PHE A 703 -18.65 -8.44 19.40
CA PHE A 703 -19.87 -9.14 18.99
C PHE A 703 -19.55 -10.48 18.33
N GLN A 704 -20.52 -11.39 18.33
CA GLN A 704 -20.32 -12.75 17.80
C GLN A 704 -19.97 -12.73 16.30
N THR A 705 -20.74 -11.96 15.53
CA THR A 705 -20.52 -11.72 14.11
C THR A 705 -20.95 -10.30 13.78
N VAL A 706 -20.51 -9.77 12.64
CA VAL A 706 -21.03 -8.49 12.12
C VAL A 706 -22.54 -8.47 11.98
N LYS A 707 -23.15 -9.60 11.56
CA LYS A 707 -24.60 -9.73 11.39
C LYS A 707 -25.38 -9.79 12.70
N ARG A 708 -24.70 -10.12 13.80
CA ARG A 708 -25.26 -10.15 15.15
C ARG A 708 -24.78 -8.99 16.02
N ALA A 709 -24.09 -8.05 15.44
CA ALA A 709 -23.78 -6.77 16.04
C ALA A 709 -25.00 -5.84 15.88
N PRO A 710 -25.37 -5.09 16.91
CA PRO A 710 -26.50 -4.14 16.83
C PRO A 710 -26.09 -2.93 16.00
N GLN A 711 -27.06 -2.22 15.43
CA GLN A 711 -26.80 -0.94 14.75
C GLN A 711 -26.36 0.15 15.72
N GLN A 712 -26.79 0.06 16.97
CA GLN A 712 -26.41 0.98 18.02
C GLN A 712 -26.20 0.23 19.34
N PHE A 713 -25.21 0.68 20.12
CA PHE A 713 -25.01 0.25 21.50
C PHE A 713 -24.40 1.37 22.34
N ALA A 714 -24.60 1.31 23.66
CA ALA A 714 -24.04 2.27 24.59
C ALA A 714 -23.25 1.60 25.71
N LEU A 715 -22.27 2.33 26.25
CA LEU A 715 -21.57 2.02 27.49
C LEU A 715 -22.13 2.92 28.60
N GLU A 716 -22.39 2.34 29.76
CA GLU A 716 -22.79 3.06 30.97
C GLU A 716 -22.03 2.55 32.20
N ALA A 717 -21.72 3.45 33.12
CA ALA A 717 -21.07 3.15 34.39
C ALA A 717 -22.01 3.45 35.56
N TRP A 718 -21.93 2.65 36.62
CA TRP A 718 -22.65 2.91 37.86
C TRP A 718 -21.84 3.83 38.77
N GLN A 719 -22.30 5.09 38.88
CA GLN A 719 -21.67 6.13 39.66
C GLN A 719 -22.74 6.90 40.45
N GLN A 720 -22.46 7.32 41.68
CA GLN A 720 -23.36 8.13 42.49
C GLN A 720 -24.79 7.53 42.60
N ASN A 721 -24.87 6.20 42.70
CA ASN A 721 -26.13 5.44 42.79
C ASN A 721 -27.02 5.57 41.56
N ALA A 722 -26.48 5.88 40.39
CA ALA A 722 -27.19 5.94 39.11
C ALA A 722 -26.32 5.44 37.95
N TRP A 723 -26.97 5.00 36.87
CA TRP A 723 -26.32 4.72 35.60
C TRP A 723 -25.99 6.04 34.89
N GLN A 724 -24.73 6.24 34.58
CA GLN A 724 -24.22 7.39 33.83
C GLN A 724 -23.82 6.93 32.44
N PRO A 725 -24.37 7.57 31.36
CA PRO A 725 -23.96 7.27 30.01
C PRO A 725 -22.51 7.74 29.77
N LEU A 726 -21.69 6.88 29.14
CA LEU A 726 -20.29 7.17 28.83
C LEU A 726 -20.06 7.43 27.36
N LEU A 727 -20.60 6.55 26.51
CA LEU A 727 -20.40 6.58 25.08
C LEU A 727 -21.53 5.84 24.36
N THR A 728 -22.00 6.40 23.25
CA THR A 728 -22.92 5.71 22.32
C THR A 728 -22.22 5.50 20.99
N VAL A 729 -22.23 4.27 20.51
CA VAL A 729 -21.78 3.90 19.18
C VAL A 729 -23.02 3.72 18.30
N ALA A 730 -23.26 4.67 17.41
CA ALA A 730 -24.35 4.62 16.42
C ALA A 730 -23.81 4.15 15.05
N GLU A 731 -24.69 3.71 14.18
CA GLU A 731 -24.35 3.22 12.81
C GLU A 731 -23.26 2.16 12.80
N ASN A 732 -23.30 1.28 13.77
CA ASN A 732 -22.27 0.26 13.92
C ASN A 732 -22.27 -0.70 12.72
N ARG A 733 -21.06 -0.88 12.15
CA ARG A 733 -20.78 -1.79 11.02
C ARG A 733 -19.66 -2.76 11.32
N HIS A 734 -19.21 -2.84 12.58
CA HIS A 734 -18.04 -3.62 12.99
C HIS A 734 -18.39 -4.63 14.09
N ARG A 735 -17.67 -5.72 14.07
CA ARG A 735 -17.80 -6.77 15.07
C ARG A 735 -17.06 -6.42 16.37
N ARG A 736 -15.91 -5.77 16.28
CA ARG A 736 -15.04 -5.48 17.42
C ARG A 736 -14.80 -3.97 17.55
N HIS A 737 -14.89 -3.50 18.78
CA HIS A 737 -14.61 -2.13 19.18
C HIS A 737 -13.60 -2.10 20.32
N VAL A 738 -12.66 -1.18 20.24
CA VAL A 738 -11.75 -0.80 21.32
C VAL A 738 -12.04 0.67 21.63
N LEU A 739 -12.61 0.93 22.80
CA LEU A 739 -13.17 2.22 23.17
C LEU A 739 -12.31 2.87 24.25
N GLY A 740 -11.60 3.93 23.87
CA GLY A 740 -10.81 4.74 24.81
C GLY A 740 -11.66 5.84 25.41
N LEU A 741 -11.71 5.90 26.73
CA LEU A 741 -12.52 6.81 27.53
C LEU A 741 -11.63 7.68 28.42
N ASP A 742 -12.19 8.72 29.01
CA ASP A 742 -11.56 9.33 30.17
C ASP A 742 -11.60 8.35 31.33
N ARG A 743 -10.66 8.49 32.26
CA ARG A 743 -10.53 7.55 33.39
C ARG A 743 -11.79 7.56 34.23
N ILE A 744 -12.40 6.38 34.42
CA ILE A 744 -13.65 6.13 35.12
C ILE A 744 -13.34 5.42 36.43
N TRP A 745 -14.06 5.79 37.51
CA TRP A 745 -14.07 5.10 38.79
C TRP A 745 -15.49 4.61 39.04
N ALA A 746 -15.73 3.31 38.96
CA ALA A 746 -17.06 2.72 39.05
C ALA A 746 -17.04 1.29 39.56
N SER A 747 -18.12 0.86 40.22
CA SER A 747 -18.31 -0.53 40.67
C SER A 747 -19.00 -1.42 39.63
N LYS A 748 -19.57 -0.82 38.58
CA LYS A 748 -20.21 -1.57 37.49
C LYS A 748 -20.06 -0.88 36.13
N LEU A 749 -19.97 -1.71 35.08
CA LEU A 749 -20.05 -1.33 33.69
C LEU A 749 -21.17 -2.12 33.03
N ARG A 750 -22.00 -1.51 32.17
CA ARG A 750 -22.88 -2.26 31.30
C ARG A 750 -22.80 -1.83 29.84
N VAL A 751 -22.99 -2.81 28.99
CA VAL A 751 -23.22 -2.62 27.53
C VAL A 751 -24.71 -2.70 27.30
N VAL A 752 -25.31 -1.62 26.78
CA VAL A 752 -26.75 -1.50 26.53
C VAL A 752 -26.98 -1.58 25.04
N LEU A 753 -27.97 -2.37 24.62
CA LEU A 753 -28.31 -2.66 23.24
C LEU A 753 -29.75 -2.29 22.97
N ASP A 754 -30.03 -1.60 21.88
CA ASP A 754 -31.39 -1.24 21.47
C ASP A 754 -32.14 -2.42 20.84
N GLU A 755 -31.42 -3.40 20.31
CA GLU A 755 -31.92 -4.61 19.67
C GLU A 755 -31.23 -5.87 20.16
N PRO A 756 -31.85 -7.07 20.05
CA PRO A 756 -31.18 -8.31 20.44
C PRO A 756 -29.91 -8.55 19.65
N ALA A 757 -28.78 -8.73 20.36
CA ALA A 757 -27.47 -9.00 19.78
C ALA A 757 -26.76 -10.10 20.57
N ALA A 758 -25.57 -10.50 20.08
CA ALA A 758 -24.75 -11.49 20.75
C ALA A 758 -23.30 -10.97 20.93
N ILE A 759 -22.80 -10.97 22.16
CA ILE A 759 -21.47 -10.51 22.55
C ILE A 759 -20.62 -11.72 22.97
N CYS A 760 -19.48 -11.93 22.31
CA CYS A 760 -18.50 -12.94 22.67
C CYS A 760 -17.63 -12.51 23.84
N GLU A 761 -17.23 -11.23 23.86
CA GLU A 761 -16.24 -10.80 24.85
C GLU A 761 -16.37 -9.32 25.18
N ILE A 762 -16.23 -9.02 26.46
CA ILE A 762 -16.01 -7.68 27.00
C ILE A 762 -14.72 -7.73 27.80
N ARG A 763 -13.75 -6.85 27.50
CA ARG A 763 -12.55 -6.67 28.30
C ARG A 763 -12.49 -5.25 28.82
N VAL A 764 -11.94 -5.07 30.00
CA VAL A 764 -11.85 -3.78 30.70
C VAL A 764 -10.43 -3.57 31.21
N TYR A 765 -9.85 -2.42 30.90
CA TYR A 765 -8.47 -2.12 31.26
C TYR A 765 -8.33 -0.72 31.85
N ASP A 766 -7.34 -0.56 32.75
CA ASP A 766 -6.78 0.73 33.16
C ASP A 766 -5.43 0.93 32.46
N GLU A 767 -5.46 1.60 31.33
CA GLU A 767 -4.33 1.73 30.42
C GLU A 767 -3.64 3.10 30.53
N PRO A 768 -2.34 3.17 30.18
CA PRO A 768 -1.66 4.44 29.97
C PRO A 768 -2.33 5.30 28.90
N GLN A 769 -2.22 6.62 29.02
CA GLN A 769 -2.84 7.59 28.11
C GLN A 769 -2.54 7.30 26.64
N ARG A 770 -1.32 6.88 26.31
CA ARG A 770 -0.94 6.48 24.93
C ARG A 770 -1.86 5.39 24.35
N VAL A 771 -2.21 4.38 25.15
CA VAL A 771 -3.08 3.27 24.69
C VAL A 771 -4.52 3.77 24.52
N VAL A 772 -4.99 4.65 25.40
CA VAL A 772 -6.30 5.30 25.28
C VAL A 772 -6.39 6.09 23.96
N GLU A 773 -5.34 6.83 23.61
CA GLU A 773 -5.30 7.60 22.35
C GLU A 773 -5.26 6.71 21.11
N ILE A 774 -4.53 5.58 21.16
CA ILE A 774 -4.57 4.57 20.10
C ILE A 774 -6.00 4.06 19.92
N ALA A 775 -6.68 3.70 21.03
CA ALA A 775 -8.05 3.21 21.00
C ALA A 775 -9.02 4.26 20.40
N ARG A 776 -8.89 5.52 20.80
CA ARG A 776 -9.69 6.64 20.27
C ARG A 776 -9.47 6.84 18.77
N ARG A 777 -8.21 6.79 18.29
CA ARG A 777 -7.88 6.91 16.87
C ARG A 777 -8.44 5.73 16.06
N ALA A 778 -8.21 4.51 16.53
CA ALA A 778 -8.75 3.31 15.88
C ALA A 778 -10.27 3.39 15.74
N HIS A 779 -10.97 3.75 16.81
CA HIS A 779 -12.42 3.89 16.80
C HIS A 779 -12.91 4.99 15.82
N ARG A 780 -12.24 6.14 15.79
CA ARG A 780 -12.56 7.21 14.82
C ARG A 780 -12.33 6.75 13.38
N ASN A 781 -11.20 6.09 13.11
CA ASN A 781 -10.89 5.58 11.77
C ASN A 781 -11.92 4.60 11.25
N MET A 782 -12.45 3.73 12.12
CA MET A 782 -13.53 2.80 11.77
C MET A 782 -14.84 3.50 11.39
N ARG A 783 -15.13 4.66 11.95
CA ARG A 783 -16.37 5.42 11.73
C ARG A 783 -16.32 6.36 10.54
N LEU A 784 -15.17 6.63 9.97
CA LEU A 784 -15.07 7.50 8.81
C LEU A 784 -15.83 6.90 7.63
N PRO A 785 -16.69 7.69 6.95
CA PRO A 785 -17.52 7.20 5.85
C PRO A 785 -16.67 6.63 4.73
N ASP A 786 -17.23 5.66 4.01
CA ASP A 786 -16.70 5.22 2.72
C ASP A 786 -16.77 6.41 1.76
N VAL A 787 -15.65 7.00 1.48
CA VAL A 787 -15.54 8.27 0.79
C VAL A 787 -15.91 8.13 -0.68
N GLY A 788 -16.60 9.12 -1.22
CA GLY A 788 -17.09 9.29 -2.58
C GLY A 788 -16.09 9.10 -3.73
N PRO A 789 -16.32 9.62 -4.93
CA PRO A 789 -15.59 9.17 -6.13
C PRO A 789 -14.08 9.33 -5.97
N TRP A 790 -13.39 8.32 -6.43
CA TRP A 790 -11.97 8.10 -6.28
C TRP A 790 -11.10 9.24 -6.82
N LEU A 791 -10.25 9.80 -5.95
CA LEU A 791 -9.08 10.59 -6.32
C LEU A 791 -7.81 9.89 -5.79
N PRO A 792 -6.68 9.96 -6.50
CA PRO A 792 -5.50 9.15 -6.18
C PRO A 792 -4.81 9.46 -4.84
N PHE A 793 -5.21 10.51 -4.14
CA PHE A 793 -4.58 10.92 -2.89
C PHE A 793 -5.58 11.51 -1.91
N SER A 794 -5.69 10.89 -0.74
CA SER A 794 -6.28 11.48 0.45
C SER A 794 -5.23 11.51 1.55
N PRO A 795 -4.84 12.68 1.99
CA PRO A 795 -3.75 12.81 2.92
C PRO A 795 -4.17 12.95 4.37
N GLY A 796 -5.20 12.32 4.83
CA GLY A 796 -5.49 12.22 6.27
C GLY A 796 -4.24 11.75 7.03
N GLY A 797 -3.21 12.62 7.13
CA GLY A 797 -1.97 12.42 7.84
C GLY A 797 -2.04 13.13 9.18
N LEU A 798 -1.18 12.73 10.11
CA LEU A 798 -0.99 13.52 11.32
C LEU A 798 -0.34 14.85 10.94
N LEU A 799 -0.99 15.95 11.32
CA LEU A 799 -0.49 17.30 11.10
C LEU A 799 0.93 17.50 11.63
N THR A 800 1.25 16.81 12.73
CA THR A 800 2.58 16.83 13.37
C THR A 800 3.70 16.23 12.52
N LYS A 801 3.38 15.50 11.45
CA LYS A 801 4.37 14.95 10.50
C LYS A 801 4.66 15.85 9.30
N LEU A 802 3.92 16.92 9.17
CA LEU A 802 4.17 17.91 8.11
C LEU A 802 5.29 18.86 8.53
N PRO A 803 6.13 19.32 7.59
CA PRO A 803 7.21 20.26 7.91
C PRO A 803 6.66 21.62 8.35
N GLY A 804 7.41 22.32 9.21
CA GLY A 804 7.04 23.64 9.70
C GLY A 804 5.99 23.62 10.81
N ILE A 805 5.23 24.71 10.91
CA ILE A 805 4.15 24.88 11.87
C ILE A 805 2.85 24.63 11.14
N VAL A 806 2.06 23.66 11.58
CA VAL A 806 0.77 23.30 10.96
C VAL A 806 -0.32 23.36 12.01
N LEU A 807 -1.39 24.07 11.69
CA LEU A 807 -2.60 24.16 12.51
C LEU A 807 -3.79 23.59 11.72
N ASP A 808 -4.56 22.75 12.37
CA ASP A 808 -5.83 22.22 11.85
C ASP A 808 -6.92 23.29 11.85
N SER A 809 -7.90 23.18 10.97
CA SER A 809 -9.04 24.10 10.96
C SER A 809 -9.82 24.12 12.28
N SER A 810 -9.81 23.05 13.04
CA SER A 810 -10.42 22.97 14.37
C SER A 810 -9.69 23.81 15.44
N GLU A 811 -8.44 24.21 15.19
CA GLU A 811 -7.63 25.06 16.07
C GLU A 811 -7.83 26.57 15.77
N ALA A 812 -8.57 26.89 14.69
CA ALA A 812 -8.87 28.28 14.37
C ALA A 812 -9.97 28.85 15.27
N HIS A 813 -9.82 30.11 15.65
CA HIS A 813 -10.92 30.86 16.28
C HIS A 813 -12.00 31.17 15.23
N GLN A 814 -13.22 30.70 15.46
CA GLN A 814 -14.33 30.80 14.53
C GLN A 814 -15.21 32.01 14.88
N THR A 815 -15.46 32.88 13.90
CA THR A 815 -16.52 33.88 13.93
C THR A 815 -17.65 33.41 13.03
N GLY A 816 -18.88 33.42 13.52
CA GLY A 816 -20.05 32.86 12.82
C GLY A 816 -20.07 31.31 12.92
N GLN A 817 -21.09 30.70 12.32
CA GLN A 817 -21.27 29.25 12.38
C GLN A 817 -20.61 28.57 11.16
N TRP A 818 -19.56 27.80 11.40
CA TRP A 818 -18.91 26.95 10.40
C TRP A 818 -19.38 25.50 10.55
N SER A 819 -19.50 24.80 9.44
CA SER A 819 -19.89 23.40 9.41
C SER A 819 -18.67 22.50 9.20
N HIS A 820 -18.51 21.50 10.06
CA HIS A 820 -17.49 20.48 9.88
C HIS A 820 -17.93 19.47 8.80
N SER A 821 -17.02 19.06 7.92
CA SER A 821 -17.29 18.11 6.84
C SER A 821 -16.12 17.17 6.60
N THR A 822 -16.46 15.97 6.24
CA THR A 822 -15.57 14.92 5.74
C THR A 822 -16.02 14.43 4.35
N TRP A 823 -16.90 15.20 3.69
CA TRP A 823 -17.48 14.82 2.40
C TRP A 823 -16.44 14.67 1.29
N SER A 824 -15.47 15.57 1.23
CA SER A 824 -14.30 15.41 0.36
C SER A 824 -13.33 14.41 0.99
N ASP A 825 -12.59 13.72 0.17
CA ASP A 825 -11.49 12.84 0.59
C ASP A 825 -10.13 13.56 0.65
N GLN A 826 -10.11 14.85 0.33
CA GLN A 826 -8.95 15.73 0.40
C GLN A 826 -9.03 16.59 1.66
N PHE A 827 -8.56 16.08 2.78
CA PHE A 827 -8.41 16.85 4.01
C PHE A 827 -7.29 16.29 4.89
N LEU A 828 -6.80 17.15 5.79
CA LEU A 828 -5.87 16.82 6.85
C LEU A 828 -6.64 16.56 8.16
N GLY A 829 -6.06 15.80 9.07
CA GLY A 829 -6.69 15.57 10.36
C GLY A 829 -8.05 14.86 10.27
N ASP A 830 -9.04 15.38 10.99
CA ASP A 830 -10.36 14.76 11.16
C ASP A 830 -11.42 15.29 10.18
N GLY A 831 -11.09 16.25 9.32
CA GLY A 831 -12.01 16.89 8.37
C GLY A 831 -11.69 18.36 8.15
N TYR A 832 -12.55 19.07 7.44
CA TYR A 832 -12.38 20.49 7.13
C TYR A 832 -13.62 21.29 7.52
N LEU A 833 -13.47 22.62 7.66
CA LEU A 833 -14.57 23.53 7.90
C LEU A 833 -15.04 24.18 6.60
N HIS A 834 -16.35 24.45 6.50
CA HIS A 834 -16.94 25.25 5.41
C HIS A 834 -18.02 26.19 5.92
N ASP A 835 -18.20 27.30 5.21
CA ASP A 835 -19.14 28.37 5.57
C ASP A 835 -20.60 28.06 5.25
N GLY A 836 -20.90 26.94 4.55
CA GLY A 836 -22.23 26.58 4.11
C GLY A 836 -22.76 27.40 2.93
N ASP A 837 -21.91 28.19 2.27
CA ASP A 837 -22.26 29.16 1.23
C ASP A 837 -23.33 30.16 1.70
N ALA A 838 -23.29 30.54 2.97
CA ALA A 838 -24.31 31.35 3.63
C ALA A 838 -23.66 32.43 4.52
N GLU A 839 -24.44 33.46 4.83
CA GLU A 839 -24.02 34.56 5.73
C GLU A 839 -22.69 35.22 5.28
N LYS A 840 -22.64 35.62 4.00
CA LYS A 840 -21.44 36.22 3.42
C LYS A 840 -21.10 37.53 4.15
N GLY A 841 -19.78 37.70 4.43
CA GLY A 841 -19.23 38.81 5.19
C GLY A 841 -19.39 38.73 6.72
N VAL A 842 -20.02 37.65 7.25
CA VAL A 842 -20.25 37.47 8.70
C VAL A 842 -19.34 36.42 9.31
N LYS A 843 -18.79 35.51 8.48
CA LYS A 843 -17.99 34.37 8.96
C LYS A 843 -16.51 34.53 8.66
N SER A 844 -15.67 34.23 9.67
CA SER A 844 -14.23 34.15 9.48
C SER A 844 -13.60 33.06 10.37
N LEU A 845 -12.42 32.60 9.94
CA LEU A 845 -11.53 31.70 10.70
C LEU A 845 -10.21 32.42 10.93
N GLN A 846 -9.81 32.55 12.18
CA GLN A 846 -8.53 33.15 12.54
C GLN A 846 -7.59 32.13 13.14
N PHE A 847 -6.43 31.95 12.49
CA PHE A 847 -5.32 31.17 13.00
C PHE A 847 -4.30 32.05 13.72
N THR A 848 -3.77 31.58 14.85
CA THR A 848 -2.78 32.30 15.66
C THR A 848 -1.55 31.42 15.97
N PRO A 849 -0.75 31.02 14.94
CA PRO A 849 0.45 30.23 15.16
C PRO A 849 1.48 31.01 15.99
N THR A 850 2.23 30.31 16.86
CA THR A 850 3.35 30.89 17.60
C THR A 850 4.65 30.60 16.85
N LEU A 851 5.31 31.65 16.35
CA LEU A 851 6.55 31.54 15.60
C LEU A 851 7.77 31.53 16.53
N PRO A 852 8.66 30.52 16.43
CA PRO A 852 9.81 30.40 17.32
C PRO A 852 10.88 31.47 17.09
N ARG A 853 10.92 32.09 15.92
CA ARG A 853 11.89 33.12 15.52
C ARG A 853 11.28 34.08 14.52
N ALA A 854 11.78 35.32 14.47
CA ALA A 854 11.45 36.27 13.40
C ALA A 854 12.06 35.82 12.06
N GLY A 855 11.42 36.18 10.94
CA GLY A 855 11.93 35.91 9.60
C GLY A 855 10.84 35.69 8.56
N ASN A 856 11.29 35.32 7.36
CA ASN A 856 10.42 35.09 6.23
C ASN A 856 9.85 33.65 6.27
N TYR A 857 8.54 33.53 6.42
CA TYR A 857 7.84 32.24 6.37
C TYR A 857 7.00 32.15 5.11
N GLU A 858 7.08 31.00 4.42
CA GLU A 858 6.10 30.68 3.39
C GLU A 858 4.80 30.26 4.06
N VAL A 859 3.71 30.97 3.77
CA VAL A 859 2.36 30.68 4.27
C VAL A 859 1.61 29.86 3.24
N ARG A 860 1.04 28.73 3.66
CA ARG A 860 0.28 27.80 2.82
C ARG A 860 -1.07 27.52 3.45
N ILE A 861 -2.09 27.37 2.61
CA ILE A 861 -3.45 26.97 3.02
C ILE A 861 -3.82 25.62 2.40
N ALA A 862 -4.44 24.74 3.20
CA ALA A 862 -5.05 23.52 2.74
C ALA A 862 -6.56 23.69 2.63
N TYR A 863 -7.16 23.16 1.56
CA TYR A 863 -8.60 23.16 1.34
C TYR A 863 -9.03 22.00 0.45
N ALA A 864 -10.28 21.57 0.60
CA ALA A 864 -10.90 20.55 -0.24
C ALA A 864 -11.50 21.16 -1.51
N ALA A 865 -10.79 21.04 -2.64
CA ALA A 865 -11.19 21.60 -3.93
C ALA A 865 -12.46 20.94 -4.49
N TYR A 866 -13.37 21.74 -5.04
CA TYR A 866 -14.54 21.26 -5.79
C TYR A 866 -15.19 22.38 -6.59
N GLY A 867 -15.98 22.03 -7.63
CA GLY A 867 -16.54 23.01 -8.57
C GLY A 867 -17.52 24.05 -8.00
N ASN A 868 -18.04 23.85 -6.77
CA ASN A 868 -18.91 24.81 -6.09
C ASN A 868 -18.19 25.68 -5.06
N ARG A 869 -16.84 25.64 -5.01
CA ARG A 869 -16.05 26.47 -4.10
C ARG A 869 -15.96 27.90 -4.63
N ALA A 870 -15.65 28.85 -3.72
CA ALA A 870 -15.44 30.22 -4.09
C ALA A 870 -14.20 30.40 -4.99
N THR A 871 -14.30 31.31 -5.97
CA THR A 871 -13.17 31.67 -6.84
C THR A 871 -12.33 32.80 -6.28
N ASN A 872 -12.80 33.45 -5.23
CA ASN A 872 -12.28 34.68 -4.67
C ASN A 872 -12.26 34.64 -3.12
N THR A 873 -11.78 33.55 -2.52
CA THR A 873 -11.69 33.43 -1.06
C THR A 873 -10.59 34.36 -0.53
N PRO A 874 -10.93 35.43 0.28
CA PRO A 874 -9.95 36.35 0.79
C PRO A 874 -9.25 35.78 2.04
N ILE A 875 -7.92 35.82 2.04
CA ILE A 875 -7.06 35.42 3.15
C ILE A 875 -6.15 36.58 3.51
N THR A 876 -6.30 37.13 4.71
CA THR A 876 -5.49 38.23 5.20
C THR A 876 -4.39 37.76 6.12
N ILE A 877 -3.14 38.02 5.73
CA ILE A 877 -1.91 37.68 6.48
C ILE A 877 -1.43 38.97 7.16
N TYR A 878 -1.35 38.98 8.49
CA TYR A 878 -0.86 40.12 9.29
C TYR A 878 0.65 39.98 9.50
N ALA A 879 1.41 40.38 8.48
CA ALA A 879 2.88 40.36 8.47
C ALA A 879 3.47 41.60 9.15
N SER A 880 4.79 41.60 9.45
CA SER A 880 5.50 42.76 10.08
C SER A 880 5.37 44.04 9.28
N GLY A 881 5.20 43.99 7.96
CA GLY A 881 4.94 45.14 7.09
C GLY A 881 3.49 45.60 7.02
N GLY A 882 2.59 45.03 7.81
CA GLY A 882 1.15 45.30 7.82
C GLY A 882 0.33 44.16 7.16
N PRO A 883 -1.02 44.26 7.22
CA PRO A 883 -1.90 43.26 6.67
C PRO A 883 -1.85 43.22 5.13
N GLN A 884 -1.77 42.02 4.58
CA GLN A 884 -1.80 41.73 3.14
C GLN A 884 -2.88 40.71 2.87
N THR A 885 -3.78 40.95 1.91
CA THR A 885 -4.85 40.02 1.55
C THR A 885 -4.53 39.36 0.22
N VAL A 886 -4.63 38.06 0.19
CA VAL A 886 -4.49 37.19 -1.00
C VAL A 886 -5.84 36.56 -1.27
N GLU A 887 -6.35 36.70 -2.49
CA GLU A 887 -7.56 35.98 -2.94
C GLU A 887 -7.18 34.68 -3.66
N ILE A 888 -7.90 33.62 -3.35
CA ILE A 888 -7.65 32.30 -3.95
C ILE A 888 -8.89 31.66 -4.58
N ASP A 889 -8.70 30.97 -5.70
CA ASP A 889 -9.72 30.09 -6.31
C ASP A 889 -9.64 28.68 -5.72
N GLN A 890 -10.64 28.30 -4.94
CA GLN A 890 -10.70 27.00 -4.28
C GLN A 890 -11.33 25.88 -5.13
N ARG A 891 -11.63 26.13 -6.41
CA ARG A 891 -12.12 25.09 -7.33
C ARG A 891 -11.02 24.23 -7.88
N GLY A 892 -9.82 24.81 -8.02
CA GLY A 892 -8.62 24.09 -8.46
C GLY A 892 -7.97 23.28 -7.34
N LYS A 893 -7.37 22.15 -7.68
CA LYS A 893 -6.59 21.36 -6.71
C LYS A 893 -5.37 22.13 -6.22
N PRO A 894 -5.08 22.11 -4.91
CA PRO A 894 -3.85 22.66 -4.40
C PRO A 894 -2.61 22.00 -5.01
N PRO A 895 -1.62 22.76 -5.50
CA PRO A 895 -0.51 22.22 -6.30
C PRO A 895 0.60 21.54 -5.46
N ILE A 896 0.68 21.81 -4.15
CA ILE A 896 1.72 21.26 -3.28
C ILE A 896 1.17 20.00 -2.61
N ASP A 897 1.64 18.85 -3.02
CA ASP A 897 1.26 17.50 -2.53
C ASP A 897 -0.25 17.21 -2.60
N ASP A 898 -0.97 17.84 -3.56
CA ASP A 898 -2.44 17.86 -3.66
C ASP A 898 -3.15 18.39 -2.39
N LEU A 899 -2.45 19.11 -1.52
CA LEU A 899 -2.87 19.55 -0.21
C LEU A 899 -2.87 21.04 -0.02
N PHE A 900 -1.75 21.67 -0.33
CA PHE A 900 -1.48 23.04 -0.02
C PHE A 900 -1.36 23.92 -1.25
N LEU A 901 -1.87 25.13 -1.11
CA LEU A 901 -1.60 26.25 -2.00
C LEU A 901 -0.71 27.25 -1.24
N SER A 902 0.40 27.69 -1.86
CA SER A 902 1.24 28.74 -1.32
C SER A 902 0.57 30.10 -1.51
N LEU A 903 0.44 30.86 -0.43
CA LEU A 903 -0.03 32.24 -0.45
C LEU A 903 1.10 33.24 -0.68
N GLY A 904 2.36 32.77 -0.62
CA GLY A 904 3.57 33.61 -0.70
C GLY A 904 4.44 33.50 0.54
N THR A 905 5.50 34.32 0.54
CA THR A 905 6.45 34.41 1.66
C THR A 905 6.31 35.76 2.33
N PHE A 906 6.10 35.77 3.64
CA PHE A 906 5.84 36.96 4.43
C PHE A 906 6.82 37.05 5.59
N ASP A 907 7.20 38.33 5.96
CA ASP A 907 8.09 38.56 7.10
C ASP A 907 7.27 38.70 8.38
N PHE A 908 7.67 37.98 9.43
CA PHE A 908 7.00 37.95 10.72
C PHE A 908 7.99 38.19 11.85
N ASP A 909 7.51 38.84 12.92
CA ASP A 909 8.20 38.88 14.20
C ASP A 909 8.09 37.50 14.91
N ALA A 910 8.99 37.23 15.87
CA ALA A 910 8.84 36.07 16.74
C ALA A 910 7.63 36.23 17.68
N GLY A 911 6.91 35.17 17.95
CA GLY A 911 5.72 35.20 18.80
C GLY A 911 4.44 34.87 18.01
N PRO A 912 3.26 35.34 18.49
CA PRO A 912 1.99 35.01 17.84
C PRO A 912 1.84 35.78 16.51
N ALA A 913 1.65 35.05 15.43
CA ALA A 913 1.25 35.54 14.13
C ALA A 913 -0.29 35.45 13.98
N ARG A 914 -0.84 36.20 13.01
CA ARG A 914 -2.29 36.17 12.72
C ARG A 914 -2.53 35.99 11.23
N ILE A 915 -3.35 34.99 10.89
CA ILE A 915 -3.86 34.78 9.53
C ILE A 915 -5.37 34.58 9.61
N GLU A 916 -6.13 35.30 8.78
CA GLU A 916 -7.59 35.32 8.81
C GLU A 916 -8.17 34.98 7.43
N ILE A 917 -9.07 34.01 7.38
CA ILE A 917 -9.83 33.63 6.21
C ILE A 917 -11.27 34.10 6.39
N SER A 918 -11.79 34.87 5.44
CA SER A 918 -13.15 35.44 5.49
C SER A 918 -14.01 34.85 4.36
N ASN A 919 -15.31 34.86 4.56
CA ASN A 919 -16.29 34.56 3.50
C ASN A 919 -16.93 35.83 2.90
N ALA A 920 -16.34 37.02 3.15
CA ALA A 920 -16.84 38.28 2.62
C ALA A 920 -16.71 38.31 1.09
N ASP A 921 -17.78 38.73 0.43
CA ASP A 921 -17.88 38.94 -1.03
C ASP A 921 -17.53 37.69 -1.88
N THR A 922 -17.61 36.47 -1.30
CA THR A 922 -17.26 35.23 -1.99
C THR A 922 -18.43 34.70 -2.81
N ASP A 923 -18.10 34.14 -3.99
CA ASP A 923 -19.03 33.61 -5.00
C ASP A 923 -19.40 32.13 -4.89
N GLY A 924 -19.02 31.44 -3.78
CA GLY A 924 -19.25 30.03 -3.52
C GLY A 924 -18.85 29.63 -2.11
N TYR A 925 -18.80 28.33 -1.85
CA TYR A 925 -18.39 27.81 -0.55
C TYR A 925 -16.93 28.16 -0.23
N VAL A 926 -16.71 28.76 0.95
CA VAL A 926 -15.37 28.90 1.53
C VAL A 926 -15.04 27.65 2.34
N VAL A 927 -13.91 27.02 2.02
CA VAL A 927 -13.46 25.77 2.65
C VAL A 927 -12.07 25.95 3.21
N VAL A 928 -11.87 25.54 4.47
CA VAL A 928 -10.59 25.65 5.16
C VAL A 928 -10.31 24.33 5.87
N ASP A 929 -9.13 23.77 5.64
CA ASP A 929 -8.69 22.51 6.21
C ASP A 929 -7.54 22.73 7.20
N ALA A 930 -6.41 23.25 6.76
CA ALA A 930 -5.27 23.55 7.63
C ALA A 930 -4.46 24.75 7.12
N LEU A 931 -3.72 25.35 8.03
CA LEU A 931 -2.72 26.38 7.75
C LEU A 931 -1.33 25.82 8.01
N GLN A 932 -0.36 26.09 7.11
CA GLN A 932 1.03 25.69 7.25
C GLN A 932 1.98 26.89 7.08
N LEU A 933 2.95 27.04 7.98
CA LEU A 933 4.02 28.02 7.87
C LEU A 933 5.38 27.28 7.79
N ILE A 934 6.07 27.47 6.67
CA ILE A 934 7.40 26.89 6.44
C ILE A 934 8.47 27.94 6.75
N PRO A 935 9.37 27.70 7.69
CA PRO A 935 10.45 28.62 7.98
C PRO A 935 11.45 28.68 6.80
N PRO A 936 12.23 29.76 6.69
CA PRO A 936 13.26 29.86 5.67
C PRO A 936 14.25 28.70 5.79
N ARG A 937 14.66 28.13 4.67
CA ARG A 937 15.74 27.14 4.63
C ARG A 937 17.03 27.83 5.08
N ASN A 938 17.74 27.27 6.05
CA ASN A 938 19.06 27.75 6.46
C ASN A 938 20.09 27.49 5.38
#